data_96f9cbb2ad9a3a0866b69ac724c43421
#
_entry.id   96f9cbb2ad9a3a0866b69ac724c43421
#
_cell.length_a   1.000
_cell.length_b   1.000
_cell.length_c   1.000
_cell.angle_alpha   90.00
_cell.angle_beta   90.00
_cell.angle_gamma   90.00
#
_symmetry.space_group_name_H-M   'P 1'
#
loop_
_entity.id
_entity.type
_entity.pdbx_description
1 polymer ?
#
loop_
_entity_poly.entity_id
_entity_poly.type
_entity_poly.pdbx_seq_one_letter_code
_entity_poly.pdbx_strand_id
1 'polypeptide(L)'
;MKKSIVVAAAFAALLCSCKMENPLLSESALPYGAPQFDKIRNEHYLPAFEQGIKEGKAEIDAIVANPEAPTFENTIVALEESGSTLNKVSGIFYNLMEADTDDEKQAIAEKVSPMMTEFSMYVSLNEGLFARVKAVYEQKDSLGLDRDQERLLEKTYKGFVRGGANLNAEDKETYSKLNEQLSLLELRFGKNALAATNAFKLNITDEADLEGLPQFVRDMGAATAKENGQQGWTFDLTYPSYSPFMQYSSRRDLRKTLYMASATKAVGGEFDNTGVCKEIVGIRIKIANLLGYATYADYAVEGRMVGSVDHVHSFMRELLDPSLPAAREEVAAVLEYAKANGFEDSELQPWDFSYWSEKYKDARYALNDEILKPYFKLEDCIDAVFGLATKLYGISFEERKDIPVYHKDVKVFDVKDADGRHLALYYVDFFPRASKRSGAWMTEFRGQSIRNGVEYRPFVSIVTNFSKPTESAPSLLTHYELTTFMHEFGHSLHGMLTEGRYESLAGTNVDHDFVELPSQIMENWGYEKEFLKPFAKHYETGEVIPDELIDKIVASQNYLAAYLQVRQLQFGLLDMGWHNITALPAERADVYESMIYAPTNVLPKPAGTCQSTTFSHIFSGGYAAGYYSYKWAEVLEADAFSLFKEKGIFNTEVAESFRKEILSRGSSDDEAVLYRNFRGHDPQPEALLEKLGIIPSAK
;
A
#
# COMPACT_ATOMS: atom_id res chain seq x y z
N MET A 1 -15.56 -37.13 81.63
CA MET A 1 -15.22 -37.96 80.45
C MET A 1 -16.09 -37.43 79.27
N LYS A 2 -15.64 -36.57 78.50
CA LYS A 2 -16.23 -36.24 77.17
C LYS A 2 -15.06 -35.94 76.25
N LYS A 3 -14.92 -36.81 75.22
CA LYS A 3 -13.92 -36.68 74.14
C LYS A 3 -14.38 -35.61 73.15
N SER A 4 -13.62 -34.58 72.98
CA SER A 4 -13.82 -33.61 71.91
C SER A 4 -13.07 -34.06 70.67
N ILE A 5 -13.81 -34.33 69.61
CA ILE A 5 -13.28 -34.59 68.23
C ILE A 5 -13.05 -33.26 67.57
N VAL A 6 -11.78 -32.96 67.26
CA VAL A 6 -11.40 -31.82 66.42
C VAL A 6 -11.46 -32.28 64.97
N VAL A 7 -12.40 -31.72 64.20
CA VAL A 7 -12.47 -31.91 62.74
C VAL A 7 -11.60 -30.82 62.09
N ALA A 8 -10.49 -31.23 61.54
CA ALA A 8 -9.66 -30.36 60.72
C ALA A 8 -10.29 -30.27 59.30
N ALA A 9 -10.91 -29.15 59.01
CA ALA A 9 -11.36 -28.83 57.64
C ALA A 9 -10.14 -28.37 56.81
N ALA A 10 -9.69 -29.25 55.91
CA ALA A 10 -8.69 -28.89 54.88
C ALA A 10 -9.36 -28.04 53.85
N PHE A 11 -9.07 -26.74 53.85
CA PHE A 11 -9.36 -25.82 52.74
C PHE A 11 -8.42 -26.15 51.58
N ALA A 12 -8.86 -26.99 50.66
CA ALA A 12 -8.23 -27.10 49.35
C ALA A 12 -8.58 -25.83 48.57
N ALA A 13 -7.70 -24.85 48.57
CA ALA A 13 -7.76 -23.73 47.62
C ALA A 13 -7.52 -24.30 46.23
N LEU A 14 -8.60 -24.50 45.50
CA LEU A 14 -8.53 -24.62 44.06
C LEU A 14 -8.03 -23.29 43.49
N LEU A 15 -6.73 -23.25 43.23
CA LEU A 15 -6.17 -22.27 42.29
C LEU A 15 -6.69 -22.64 40.91
N CYS A 16 -7.89 -22.17 40.57
CA CYS A 16 -8.29 -21.98 39.21
C CYS A 16 -7.35 -20.89 38.66
N SER A 17 -6.21 -21.31 38.11
CA SER A 17 -5.50 -20.50 37.16
C SER A 17 -6.48 -20.27 36.00
N CYS A 18 -7.20 -19.14 36.00
CA CYS A 18 -7.78 -18.62 34.78
C CYS A 18 -6.63 -18.39 33.83
N LYS A 19 -6.30 -19.37 33.01
CA LYS A 19 -5.57 -19.06 31.77
C LYS A 19 -6.44 -17.99 31.07
N MET A 20 -6.00 -16.76 31.04
CA MET A 20 -6.64 -15.75 30.19
C MET A 20 -6.65 -16.32 28.79
N GLU A 21 -7.83 -16.54 28.27
CA GLU A 21 -8.04 -17.12 26.94
C GLU A 21 -7.44 -16.11 25.93
N ASN A 22 -6.50 -16.58 25.11
CA ASN A 22 -5.87 -15.73 24.12
C ASN A 22 -6.91 -15.36 23.03
N PRO A 23 -7.29 -14.08 22.88
CA PRO A 23 -8.33 -13.68 21.95
C PRO A 23 -7.97 -13.92 20.48
N LEU A 24 -6.68 -14.10 20.16
CA LEU A 24 -6.21 -14.47 18.84
C LEU A 24 -6.46 -15.95 18.50
N LEU A 25 -6.58 -16.82 19.53
CA LEU A 25 -6.77 -18.27 19.38
C LEU A 25 -8.22 -18.70 19.60
N SER A 26 -9.08 -17.82 20.10
CA SER A 26 -10.49 -18.12 20.32
C SER A 26 -11.35 -17.60 19.17
N GLU A 27 -12.54 -18.22 19.00
CA GLU A 27 -13.56 -17.65 18.13
C GLU A 27 -14.11 -16.35 18.71
N SER A 28 -14.27 -15.35 17.88
CA SER A 28 -14.86 -14.09 18.29
C SER A 28 -16.39 -14.19 18.30
N ALA A 29 -17.00 -13.81 19.43
CA ALA A 29 -18.46 -13.70 19.55
C ALA A 29 -19.00 -12.33 19.01
N LEU A 30 -18.13 -11.47 18.53
CA LEU A 30 -18.52 -10.20 17.91
C LEU A 30 -19.25 -10.43 16.57
N PRO A 31 -20.04 -9.47 16.11
CA PRO A 31 -20.68 -9.56 14.80
C PRO A 31 -19.67 -9.94 13.70
N TYR A 32 -20.07 -10.87 12.84
CA TYR A 32 -19.26 -11.41 11.73
C TYR A 32 -17.94 -12.09 12.13
N GLY A 33 -17.70 -12.31 13.43
CA GLY A 33 -16.43 -12.82 13.95
C GLY A 33 -15.32 -11.77 13.96
N ALA A 34 -15.66 -10.49 14.07
CA ALA A 34 -14.71 -9.37 14.07
C ALA A 34 -13.59 -9.54 15.12
N PRO A 35 -12.37 -9.03 14.88
CA PRO A 35 -11.28 -9.09 15.85
C PRO A 35 -11.62 -8.39 17.16
N GLN A 36 -11.25 -8.99 18.29
CA GLN A 36 -11.46 -8.45 19.63
C GLN A 36 -10.34 -7.47 19.99
N PHE A 37 -10.18 -6.37 19.25
CA PHE A 37 -9.09 -5.40 19.42
C PHE A 37 -8.99 -4.82 20.85
N ASP A 38 -10.13 -4.69 21.54
CA ASP A 38 -10.20 -4.25 22.93
C ASP A 38 -9.53 -5.24 23.93
N LYS A 39 -9.36 -6.50 23.55
CA LYS A 39 -8.78 -7.56 24.38
C LYS A 39 -7.39 -7.99 23.93
N ILE A 40 -7.02 -7.76 22.67
CA ILE A 40 -5.71 -8.14 22.15
C ILE A 40 -4.62 -7.27 22.83
N ARG A 41 -3.53 -7.92 23.27
CA ARG A 41 -2.34 -7.29 23.90
C ARG A 41 -1.08 -7.91 23.29
N ASN A 42 0.06 -7.24 23.41
CA ASN A 42 1.33 -7.69 22.83
C ASN A 42 1.72 -9.10 23.30
N GLU A 43 1.46 -9.44 24.56
CA GLU A 43 1.74 -10.77 25.14
C GLU A 43 0.97 -11.92 24.47
N HIS A 44 -0.09 -11.63 23.71
CA HIS A 44 -0.89 -12.64 23.02
C HIS A 44 -0.28 -13.09 21.69
N TYR A 45 0.55 -12.25 21.04
CA TYR A 45 1.00 -12.52 19.67
C TYR A 45 1.95 -13.71 19.58
N LEU A 46 3.06 -13.70 20.34
CA LEU A 46 4.06 -14.77 20.21
C LEU A 46 3.48 -16.16 20.49
N PRO A 47 2.71 -16.41 21.58
CA PRO A 47 2.05 -17.70 21.80
C PRO A 47 1.05 -18.07 20.69
N ALA A 48 0.38 -17.08 20.07
CA ALA A 48 -0.56 -17.34 19.00
C ALA A 48 0.16 -17.73 17.69
N PHE A 49 1.29 -17.12 17.37
CA PHE A 49 2.14 -17.54 16.26
C PHE A 49 2.69 -18.96 16.47
N GLU A 50 3.22 -19.27 17.66
CA GLU A 50 3.71 -20.61 18.00
C GLU A 50 2.64 -21.67 17.82
N GLN A 51 1.40 -21.40 18.30
CA GLN A 51 0.28 -22.32 18.13
C GLN A 51 -0.16 -22.44 16.66
N GLY A 52 -0.31 -21.33 15.94
CA GLY A 52 -0.70 -21.32 14.55
C GLY A 52 0.30 -22.05 13.63
N ILE A 53 1.60 -21.87 13.87
CA ILE A 53 2.65 -22.63 13.17
C ILE A 53 2.56 -24.11 13.47
N LYS A 54 2.34 -24.48 14.72
CA LYS A 54 2.19 -25.89 15.12
C LYS A 54 0.97 -26.54 14.45
N GLU A 55 -0.16 -25.86 14.41
CA GLU A 55 -1.38 -26.33 13.76
C GLU A 55 -1.16 -26.46 12.25
N GLY A 56 -0.62 -25.40 11.61
CA GLY A 56 -0.34 -25.43 10.17
C GLY A 56 0.64 -26.56 9.78
N LYS A 57 1.72 -26.80 10.55
CA LYS A 57 2.61 -27.96 10.30
C LYS A 57 1.85 -29.29 10.40
N ALA A 58 0.97 -29.46 11.37
CA ALA A 58 0.18 -30.68 11.52
C ALA A 58 -0.82 -30.89 10.36
N GLU A 59 -1.43 -29.83 9.86
CA GLU A 59 -2.32 -29.85 8.68
C GLU A 59 -1.55 -30.25 7.41
N ILE A 60 -0.37 -29.67 7.18
CA ILE A 60 0.50 -30.06 6.07
C ILE A 60 0.91 -31.55 6.18
N ASP A 61 1.32 -31.98 7.37
CA ASP A 61 1.69 -33.39 7.60
C ASP A 61 0.51 -34.34 7.32
N ALA A 62 -0.73 -33.95 7.68
CA ALA A 62 -1.92 -34.72 7.38
C ALA A 62 -2.19 -34.84 5.87
N ILE A 63 -1.97 -33.75 5.09
CA ILE A 63 -2.08 -33.80 3.63
C ILE A 63 -1.05 -34.76 3.05
N VAL A 64 0.21 -34.67 3.49
CA VAL A 64 1.31 -35.51 3.01
C VAL A 64 1.07 -37.00 3.36
N ALA A 65 0.60 -37.28 4.57
CA ALA A 65 0.36 -38.63 5.09
C ALA A 65 -0.94 -39.26 4.57
N ASN A 66 -1.78 -38.56 3.83
CA ASN A 66 -3.03 -39.09 3.32
C ASN A 66 -2.77 -40.30 2.39
N PRO A 67 -3.28 -41.50 2.72
CA PRO A 67 -3.04 -42.71 1.95
C PRO A 67 -3.81 -42.77 0.63
N GLU A 68 -4.78 -41.87 0.42
CA GLU A 68 -5.55 -41.82 -0.82
C GLU A 68 -4.75 -41.17 -1.94
N ALA A 69 -5.06 -41.53 -3.18
CA ALA A 69 -4.47 -40.85 -4.34
C ALA A 69 -4.73 -39.33 -4.27
N PRO A 70 -3.74 -38.52 -4.70
CA PRO A 70 -3.94 -37.06 -4.74
C PRO A 70 -5.09 -36.67 -5.64
N THR A 71 -6.01 -35.85 -5.10
CA THR A 71 -7.11 -35.21 -5.82
C THR A 71 -7.04 -33.71 -5.64
N PHE A 72 -7.83 -32.97 -6.40
CA PHE A 72 -7.96 -31.53 -6.23
C PHE A 72 -8.40 -31.19 -4.80
N GLU A 73 -9.41 -31.89 -4.26
CA GLU A 73 -9.97 -31.64 -2.93
C GLU A 73 -9.01 -32.01 -1.81
N ASN A 74 -8.45 -33.25 -1.83
CA ASN A 74 -7.64 -33.74 -0.71
C ASN A 74 -6.18 -33.22 -0.73
N THR A 75 -5.83 -32.39 -1.71
CA THR A 75 -4.48 -31.85 -1.85
C THR A 75 -4.51 -30.34 -2.05
N ILE A 76 -5.17 -29.83 -3.09
CA ILE A 76 -5.12 -28.39 -3.44
C ILE A 76 -6.05 -27.60 -2.51
N VAL A 77 -7.31 -28.01 -2.36
CA VAL A 77 -8.25 -27.34 -1.44
C VAL A 77 -7.80 -27.51 0.01
N ALA A 78 -7.33 -28.70 0.38
CA ALA A 78 -6.83 -28.94 1.73
C ALA A 78 -5.61 -28.05 2.07
N LEU A 79 -4.74 -27.77 1.09
CA LEU A 79 -3.61 -26.84 1.24
C LEU A 79 -4.10 -25.39 1.35
N GLU A 80 -5.02 -24.96 0.49
CA GLU A 80 -5.62 -23.63 0.49
C GLU A 80 -6.30 -23.29 1.83
N GLU A 81 -6.95 -24.26 2.45
CA GLU A 81 -7.63 -24.09 3.74
C GLU A 81 -6.71 -24.24 4.96
N SER A 82 -5.46 -24.69 4.77
CA SER A 82 -4.51 -24.91 5.86
C SER A 82 -3.99 -23.59 6.45
N GLY A 83 -3.54 -23.61 7.71
CA GLY A 83 -2.92 -22.47 8.38
C GLY A 83 -3.89 -21.36 8.78
N SER A 84 -5.19 -21.62 8.86
CA SER A 84 -6.20 -20.59 9.12
C SER A 84 -5.98 -19.79 10.42
N THR A 85 -5.52 -20.42 11.50
CA THR A 85 -5.14 -19.75 12.74
C THR A 85 -3.95 -18.83 12.50
N LEU A 86 -2.95 -19.29 11.78
CA LEU A 86 -1.74 -18.52 11.49
C LEU A 86 -2.06 -17.32 10.59
N ASN A 87 -2.91 -17.50 9.56
CA ASN A 87 -3.35 -16.42 8.67
C ASN A 87 -4.10 -15.33 9.45
N LYS A 88 -5.01 -15.71 10.35
CA LYS A 88 -5.72 -14.77 11.24
C LYS A 88 -4.75 -13.96 12.12
N VAL A 89 -3.80 -14.64 12.78
CA VAL A 89 -2.82 -13.99 13.65
C VAL A 89 -1.92 -13.06 12.86
N SER A 90 -1.40 -13.52 11.71
CA SER A 90 -0.54 -12.75 10.82
C SER A 90 -1.24 -11.52 10.26
N GLY A 91 -2.48 -11.66 9.78
CA GLY A 91 -3.28 -10.56 9.25
C GLY A 91 -3.50 -9.46 10.29
N ILE A 92 -3.76 -9.81 11.56
CA ILE A 92 -3.88 -8.80 12.62
C ILE A 92 -2.52 -8.20 12.99
N PHE A 93 -1.50 -9.03 13.21
CA PHE A 93 -0.20 -8.58 13.71
C PHE A 93 0.52 -7.67 12.74
N TYR A 94 0.71 -8.10 11.47
CA TYR A 94 1.47 -7.34 10.51
C TYR A 94 0.76 -6.05 10.08
N ASN A 95 -0.56 -6.04 10.01
CA ASN A 95 -1.30 -4.81 9.79
C ASN A 95 -1.10 -3.80 10.92
N LEU A 96 -1.09 -4.25 12.18
CA LEU A 96 -0.84 -3.37 13.33
C LEU A 96 0.64 -2.99 13.47
N MET A 97 1.58 -3.80 12.96
CA MET A 97 2.99 -3.43 12.86
C MET A 97 3.22 -2.18 12.02
N GLU A 98 2.37 -1.95 11.01
CA GLU A 98 2.47 -0.77 10.15
C GLU A 98 1.57 0.38 10.61
N ALA A 99 0.36 0.05 11.09
CA ALA A 99 -0.64 1.05 11.46
C ALA A 99 -0.49 1.56 12.90
N ASP A 100 -0.07 0.73 13.85
CA ASP A 100 -0.01 1.08 15.28
C ASP A 100 1.07 0.29 16.02
N THR A 101 2.32 0.45 15.61
CA THR A 101 3.48 -0.24 16.19
C THR A 101 3.92 0.35 17.53
N ASP A 102 4.68 -0.43 18.29
CA ASP A 102 5.43 -0.03 19.46
C ASP A 102 6.71 -0.88 19.57
N ASP A 103 7.62 -0.51 20.49
CA ASP A 103 8.90 -1.22 20.66
C ASP A 103 8.72 -2.71 20.99
N GLU A 104 7.66 -3.07 21.71
CA GLU A 104 7.37 -4.47 22.08
C GLU A 104 6.89 -5.26 20.87
N LYS A 105 5.98 -4.70 20.03
CA LYS A 105 5.58 -5.32 18.77
C LYS A 105 6.76 -5.50 17.84
N GLN A 106 7.64 -4.50 17.72
CA GLN A 106 8.86 -4.60 16.92
C GLN A 106 9.77 -5.73 17.40
N ALA A 107 9.95 -5.85 18.72
CA ALA A 107 10.72 -6.96 19.30
C ALA A 107 10.06 -8.33 19.09
N ILE A 108 8.73 -8.39 19.06
CA ILE A 108 7.98 -9.61 18.71
C ILE A 108 8.19 -9.94 17.23
N ALA A 109 8.11 -8.94 16.34
CA ALA A 109 8.32 -9.14 14.90
C ALA A 109 9.71 -9.71 14.60
N GLU A 110 10.77 -9.23 15.29
CA GLU A 110 12.13 -9.77 15.16
C GLU A 110 12.23 -11.26 15.54
N LYS A 111 11.39 -11.73 16.46
CA LYS A 111 11.31 -13.16 16.84
C LYS A 111 10.44 -13.98 15.90
N VAL A 112 9.32 -13.42 15.47
CA VAL A 112 8.31 -14.11 14.65
C VAL A 112 8.75 -14.24 13.20
N SER A 113 9.47 -13.25 12.66
CA SER A 113 9.89 -13.24 11.26
C SER A 113 10.69 -14.49 10.86
N PRO A 114 11.72 -14.95 11.60
CA PRO A 114 12.41 -16.21 11.31
C PRO A 114 11.48 -17.44 11.41
N MET A 115 10.56 -17.45 12.38
CA MET A 115 9.61 -18.56 12.55
C MET A 115 8.65 -18.69 11.37
N MET A 116 8.17 -17.54 10.85
CA MET A 116 7.32 -17.48 9.67
C MET A 116 8.07 -17.92 8.41
N THR A 117 9.31 -17.48 8.26
CA THR A 117 10.18 -17.91 7.17
C THR A 117 10.43 -19.43 7.22
N GLU A 118 10.76 -19.98 8.40
CA GLU A 118 10.92 -21.44 8.59
C GLU A 118 9.64 -22.18 8.20
N PHE A 119 8.47 -21.69 8.63
CA PHE A 119 7.19 -22.32 8.28
C PHE A 119 6.91 -22.25 6.79
N SER A 120 7.15 -21.11 6.13
CA SER A 120 7.02 -20.96 4.68
C SER A 120 7.92 -21.94 3.93
N MET A 121 9.17 -22.08 4.39
CA MET A 121 10.10 -23.06 3.81
C MET A 121 9.68 -24.51 4.08
N TYR A 122 9.14 -24.79 5.27
CA TYR A 122 8.58 -26.11 5.61
C TYR A 122 7.48 -26.53 4.63
N VAL A 123 6.63 -25.60 4.19
CA VAL A 123 5.58 -25.85 3.20
C VAL A 123 6.16 -25.94 1.79
N SER A 124 6.86 -24.89 1.34
CA SER A 124 7.26 -24.73 -0.07
C SER A 124 8.33 -25.74 -0.51
N LEU A 125 9.19 -26.20 0.42
CA LEU A 125 10.26 -27.17 0.14
C LEU A 125 9.90 -28.61 0.49
N ASN A 126 8.64 -28.87 0.94
CA ASN A 126 8.18 -30.21 1.32
C ASN A 126 8.02 -31.09 0.10
N GLU A 127 8.87 -32.13 0.00
CA GLU A 127 8.89 -33.04 -1.14
C GLU A 127 7.62 -33.88 -1.28
N GLY A 128 7.07 -34.33 -0.15
CA GLY A 128 5.83 -35.11 -0.13
C GLY A 128 4.62 -34.29 -0.58
N LEU A 129 4.53 -33.06 -0.11
CA LEU A 129 3.47 -32.13 -0.50
C LEU A 129 3.59 -31.77 -1.98
N PHE A 130 4.79 -31.41 -2.43
CA PHE A 130 5.02 -31.05 -3.84
C PHE A 130 4.74 -32.25 -4.77
N ALA A 131 5.09 -33.46 -4.39
CA ALA A 131 4.78 -34.66 -5.18
C ALA A 131 3.25 -34.83 -5.35
N ARG A 132 2.45 -34.56 -4.33
CA ARG A 132 0.98 -34.62 -4.40
C ARG A 132 0.43 -33.50 -5.30
N VAL A 133 0.89 -32.24 -5.11
CA VAL A 133 0.48 -31.10 -5.96
C VAL A 133 0.80 -31.36 -7.42
N LYS A 134 2.01 -31.84 -7.72
CA LYS A 134 2.45 -32.19 -9.08
C LYS A 134 1.59 -33.30 -9.69
N ALA A 135 1.25 -34.33 -8.93
CA ALA A 135 0.42 -35.43 -9.41
C ALA A 135 -1.01 -34.96 -9.79
N VAL A 136 -1.57 -33.98 -9.06
CA VAL A 136 -2.85 -33.35 -9.43
C VAL A 136 -2.68 -32.48 -10.67
N TYR A 137 -1.62 -31.68 -10.73
CA TYR A 137 -1.35 -30.79 -11.87
C TYR A 137 -1.14 -31.54 -13.20
N GLU A 138 -0.44 -32.66 -13.17
CA GLU A 138 -0.21 -33.50 -14.35
C GLU A 138 -1.49 -34.13 -14.92
N GLN A 139 -2.57 -34.18 -14.14
CA GLN A 139 -3.87 -34.70 -14.54
C GLN A 139 -4.90 -33.62 -14.84
N LYS A 140 -4.54 -32.32 -14.79
CA LYS A 140 -5.44 -31.17 -14.83
C LYS A 140 -6.48 -31.24 -15.96
N ASP A 141 -6.08 -31.63 -17.18
CA ASP A 141 -6.96 -31.68 -18.35
C ASP A 141 -8.04 -32.77 -18.26
N SER A 142 -7.91 -33.73 -17.33
CA SER A 142 -8.85 -34.84 -17.13
C SER A 142 -9.76 -34.68 -15.90
N LEU A 143 -9.50 -33.68 -15.05
CA LEU A 143 -10.22 -33.49 -13.78
C LEU A 143 -11.58 -32.82 -13.95
N GLY A 144 -11.84 -32.14 -15.09
CA GLY A 144 -13.08 -31.41 -15.32
C GLY A 144 -13.29 -30.24 -14.36
N LEU A 145 -12.19 -29.58 -13.99
CA LEU A 145 -12.18 -28.41 -13.10
C LEU A 145 -12.89 -27.22 -13.76
N ASP A 146 -13.53 -26.38 -12.95
CA ASP A 146 -13.94 -25.06 -13.42
C ASP A 146 -12.75 -24.08 -13.43
N ARG A 147 -12.94 -22.88 -13.99
CA ARG A 147 -11.83 -21.93 -14.21
C ARG A 147 -11.15 -21.49 -12.91
N ASP A 148 -11.91 -21.27 -11.83
CA ASP A 148 -11.34 -20.92 -10.52
C ASP A 148 -10.46 -22.04 -9.97
N GLN A 149 -10.91 -23.29 -10.13
CA GLN A 149 -10.17 -24.49 -9.70
C GLN A 149 -8.90 -24.69 -10.54
N GLU A 150 -9.00 -24.52 -11.86
CA GLU A 150 -7.82 -24.56 -12.75
C GLU A 150 -6.79 -23.52 -12.33
N ARG A 151 -7.25 -22.27 -12.10
CA ARG A 151 -6.38 -21.16 -11.71
C ARG A 151 -5.71 -21.41 -10.36
N LEU A 152 -6.45 -21.91 -9.37
CA LEU A 152 -5.88 -22.29 -8.06
C LEU A 152 -4.79 -23.35 -8.24
N LEU A 153 -5.08 -24.41 -8.99
CA LEU A 153 -4.11 -25.47 -9.25
C LEU A 153 -2.86 -24.96 -9.97
N GLU A 154 -3.02 -24.13 -11.00
CA GLU A 154 -1.91 -23.53 -11.74
C GLU A 154 -1.04 -22.63 -10.86
N LYS A 155 -1.65 -21.71 -10.10
CA LYS A 155 -0.92 -20.82 -9.19
C LYS A 155 -0.23 -21.60 -8.07
N THR A 156 -0.90 -22.59 -7.50
CA THR A 156 -0.31 -23.46 -6.47
C THR A 156 0.92 -24.21 -7.01
N TYR A 157 0.81 -24.88 -8.15
CA TYR A 157 1.94 -25.60 -8.76
C TYR A 157 3.10 -24.68 -9.11
N LYS A 158 2.82 -23.55 -9.78
CA LYS A 158 3.82 -22.54 -10.10
C LYS A 158 4.47 -21.94 -8.83
N GLY A 159 3.66 -21.71 -7.78
CA GLY A 159 4.16 -21.23 -6.49
C GLY A 159 5.20 -22.16 -5.89
N PHE A 160 4.98 -23.48 -5.89
CA PHE A 160 5.96 -24.46 -5.44
C PHE A 160 7.24 -24.45 -6.30
N VAL A 161 7.09 -24.45 -7.61
CA VAL A 161 8.27 -24.43 -8.52
C VAL A 161 9.10 -23.18 -8.27
N ARG A 162 8.48 -22.01 -8.21
CA ARG A 162 9.14 -20.73 -7.94
C ARG A 162 9.64 -20.59 -6.50
N GLY A 163 9.02 -21.30 -5.56
CA GLY A 163 9.42 -21.40 -4.16
C GLY A 163 10.56 -22.40 -3.90
N GLY A 164 11.17 -22.96 -4.94
CA GLY A 164 12.36 -23.81 -4.83
C GLY A 164 12.08 -25.30 -4.61
N ALA A 165 10.86 -25.80 -4.84
CA ALA A 165 10.53 -27.21 -4.65
C ALA A 165 11.40 -28.16 -5.48
N ASN A 166 11.88 -27.71 -6.64
CA ASN A 166 12.77 -28.48 -7.54
C ASN A 166 14.26 -28.42 -7.17
N LEU A 167 14.65 -27.64 -6.15
CA LEU A 167 16.03 -27.57 -5.69
C LEU A 167 16.48 -28.88 -5.06
N ASN A 168 17.77 -29.21 -5.16
CA ASN A 168 18.36 -30.30 -4.41
C ASN A 168 18.46 -29.95 -2.90
N ALA A 169 18.79 -30.91 -2.06
CA ALA A 169 18.77 -30.74 -0.59
C ALA A 169 19.74 -29.64 -0.09
N GLU A 170 20.94 -29.51 -0.70
CA GLU A 170 21.93 -28.49 -0.32
C GLU A 170 21.45 -27.09 -0.73
N ASP A 171 20.88 -26.94 -1.93
CA ASP A 171 20.33 -25.70 -2.42
C ASP A 171 19.07 -25.29 -1.64
N LYS A 172 18.22 -26.24 -1.22
CA LYS A 172 17.06 -25.97 -0.35
C LYS A 172 17.49 -25.39 1.00
N GLU A 173 18.53 -25.94 1.62
CA GLU A 173 19.06 -25.39 2.88
C GLU A 173 19.63 -23.98 2.68
N THR A 174 20.35 -23.75 1.60
CA THR A 174 20.87 -22.43 1.26
C THR A 174 19.76 -21.42 0.99
N TYR A 175 18.76 -21.80 0.21
CA TYR A 175 17.59 -21.00 -0.10
C TYR A 175 16.83 -20.59 1.15
N SER A 176 16.60 -21.53 2.09
CA SER A 176 15.95 -21.26 3.36
C SER A 176 16.70 -20.21 4.19
N LYS A 177 18.03 -20.38 4.35
CA LYS A 177 18.89 -19.41 5.07
C LYS A 177 18.89 -18.02 4.44
N LEU A 178 18.87 -17.95 3.10
CA LEU A 178 18.83 -16.66 2.38
C LEU A 178 17.49 -15.95 2.60
N ASN A 179 16.37 -16.68 2.60
CA ASN A 179 15.06 -16.08 2.85
C ASN A 179 14.92 -15.61 4.30
N GLU A 180 15.44 -16.35 5.29
CA GLU A 180 15.48 -15.91 6.69
C GLU A 180 16.28 -14.60 6.84
N GLN A 181 17.47 -14.52 6.23
CA GLN A 181 18.29 -13.32 6.25
C GLN A 181 17.59 -12.15 5.54
N LEU A 182 16.94 -12.41 4.41
CA LEU A 182 16.19 -11.39 3.66
C LEU A 182 15.07 -10.79 4.52
N SER A 183 14.24 -11.62 5.14
CA SER A 183 13.12 -11.17 5.98
C SER A 183 13.58 -10.27 7.14
N LEU A 184 14.70 -10.61 7.80
CA LEU A 184 15.26 -9.79 8.88
C LEU A 184 15.84 -8.46 8.37
N LEU A 185 16.44 -8.45 7.17
CA LEU A 185 16.96 -7.22 6.58
C LEU A 185 15.83 -6.28 6.11
N GLU A 186 14.75 -6.81 5.55
CA GLU A 186 13.57 -6.05 5.17
C GLU A 186 12.90 -5.41 6.39
N LEU A 187 12.76 -6.16 7.49
CA LEU A 187 12.27 -5.66 8.76
C LEU A 187 13.18 -4.54 9.31
N ARG A 188 14.52 -4.75 9.30
CA ARG A 188 15.50 -3.74 9.72
C ARG A 188 15.42 -2.49 8.86
N PHE A 189 15.25 -2.65 7.55
CA PHE A 189 15.10 -1.52 6.62
C PHE A 189 13.91 -0.64 7.00
N GLY A 190 12.74 -1.23 7.18
CA GLY A 190 11.52 -0.52 7.55
C GLY A 190 11.64 0.20 8.90
N LYS A 191 12.19 -0.49 9.92
CA LYS A 191 12.46 0.08 11.25
C LYS A 191 13.39 1.29 11.19
N ASN A 192 14.49 1.20 10.44
CA ASN A 192 15.43 2.31 10.26
C ASN A 192 14.79 3.50 9.53
N ALA A 193 14.01 3.26 8.48
CA ALA A 193 13.32 4.31 7.73
C ALA A 193 12.33 5.08 8.62
N LEU A 194 11.55 4.38 9.43
CA LEU A 194 10.61 4.97 10.38
C LEU A 194 11.34 5.78 11.45
N ALA A 195 12.38 5.20 12.07
CA ALA A 195 13.16 5.86 13.10
C ALA A 195 13.86 7.14 12.57
N ALA A 196 14.45 7.09 11.38
CA ALA A 196 15.05 8.25 10.72
C ALA A 196 14.04 9.35 10.41
N THR A 197 12.80 8.99 10.05
CA THR A 197 11.71 9.95 9.84
C THR A 197 11.32 10.67 11.13
N ASN A 198 11.21 9.93 12.23
CA ASN A 198 10.78 10.46 13.52
C ASN A 198 11.88 11.26 14.25
N ALA A 199 13.15 11.01 13.94
CA ALA A 199 14.30 11.63 14.61
C ALA A 199 14.48 13.12 14.29
N PHE A 200 13.98 13.59 13.14
CA PHE A 200 14.17 14.98 12.74
C PHE A 200 13.00 15.87 13.18
N LYS A 201 13.34 17.01 13.78
CA LYS A 201 12.39 18.08 14.14
C LYS A 201 13.01 19.43 13.87
N LEU A 202 12.31 20.28 13.13
CA LEU A 202 12.65 21.69 12.92
C LEU A 202 11.75 22.53 13.82
N ASN A 203 12.28 22.98 14.96
CA ASN A 203 11.56 23.88 15.86
C ASN A 203 11.88 25.34 15.55
N ILE A 204 10.85 26.15 15.30
CA ILE A 204 10.91 27.59 15.00
C ILE A 204 10.29 28.33 16.18
N THR A 205 10.99 29.33 16.71
CA THR A 205 10.52 30.15 17.84
C THR A 205 10.33 31.61 17.49
N ASP A 206 10.87 32.06 16.35
CA ASP A 206 10.65 33.42 15.83
C ASP A 206 9.51 33.40 14.82
N GLU A 207 8.47 34.17 15.04
CA GLU A 207 7.31 34.26 14.15
C GLU A 207 7.68 34.80 12.75
N ALA A 208 8.75 35.61 12.64
CA ALA A 208 9.24 36.10 11.35
C ALA A 208 9.69 34.96 10.43
N ASP A 209 10.14 33.84 10.98
CA ASP A 209 10.56 32.66 10.21
C ASP A 209 9.39 31.85 9.63
N LEU A 210 8.14 32.20 10.00
CA LEU A 210 6.92 31.60 9.47
C LEU A 210 6.39 32.34 8.23
N GLU A 211 7.13 33.31 7.73
CA GLU A 211 6.71 34.10 6.56
C GLU A 211 6.36 33.20 5.38
N GLY A 212 5.18 33.46 4.76
CA GLY A 212 4.63 32.69 3.66
C GLY A 212 3.81 31.46 4.06
N LEU A 213 3.96 30.95 5.28
CA LEU A 213 3.17 29.80 5.73
C LEU A 213 1.71 30.20 5.97
N PRO A 214 0.75 29.48 5.36
CA PRO A 214 -0.67 29.62 5.63
C PRO A 214 -1.02 29.34 7.10
N GLN A 215 -2.18 29.86 7.55
CA GLN A 215 -2.59 29.73 8.96
C GLN A 215 -2.71 28.26 9.38
N PHE A 216 -3.29 27.39 8.52
CA PHE A 216 -3.42 25.95 8.84
C PHE A 216 -2.06 25.26 9.05
N VAL A 217 -0.99 25.67 8.34
CA VAL A 217 0.36 25.13 8.51
C VAL A 217 0.97 25.61 9.82
N ARG A 218 0.74 26.88 10.20
CA ARG A 218 1.16 27.44 11.49
C ARG A 218 0.47 26.75 12.65
N ASP A 219 -0.85 26.53 12.56
CA ASP A 219 -1.66 25.86 13.60
C ASP A 219 -1.17 24.42 13.80
N MET A 220 -0.89 23.71 12.71
CA MET A 220 -0.33 22.35 12.75
C MET A 220 1.07 22.34 13.39
N GLY A 221 1.95 23.28 13.03
CA GLY A 221 3.27 23.42 13.62
C GLY A 221 3.21 23.72 15.12
N ALA A 222 2.26 24.57 15.56
CA ALA A 222 2.02 24.87 16.97
C ALA A 222 1.51 23.63 17.74
N ALA A 223 0.59 22.86 17.14
CA ALA A 223 0.10 21.62 17.75
C ALA A 223 1.23 20.58 17.91
N THR A 224 2.06 20.41 16.88
CA THR A 224 3.24 19.52 16.92
C THR A 224 4.25 19.97 17.97
N ALA A 225 4.52 21.27 18.11
CA ALA A 225 5.39 21.80 19.18
C ALA A 225 4.84 21.47 20.57
N LYS A 226 3.54 21.68 20.78
CA LYS A 226 2.85 21.36 22.04
C LYS A 226 2.92 19.86 22.39
N GLU A 227 2.69 18.98 21.41
CA GLU A 227 2.83 17.52 21.58
C GLU A 227 4.25 17.11 21.98
N ASN A 228 5.26 17.79 21.43
CA ASN A 228 6.68 17.56 21.77
C ASN A 228 7.16 18.33 23.00
N GLY A 229 6.30 19.06 23.72
CA GLY A 229 6.67 19.86 24.88
C GLY A 229 7.57 21.06 24.54
N GLN A 230 7.54 21.55 23.29
CA GLN A 230 8.33 22.67 22.78
C GLN A 230 7.50 23.95 22.71
N GLN A 231 8.19 25.11 22.69
CA GLN A 231 7.57 26.41 22.39
C GLN A 231 7.71 26.72 20.91
N GLY A 232 6.80 27.55 20.40
CA GLY A 232 6.80 27.97 18.99
C GLY A 232 6.13 26.95 18.07
N TRP A 233 6.75 26.62 16.99
CA TRP A 233 6.23 25.78 15.92
C TRP A 233 7.24 24.70 15.56
N THR A 234 6.79 23.45 15.46
CA THR A 234 7.66 22.33 15.10
C THR A 234 7.16 21.70 13.82
N PHE A 235 8.08 21.55 12.87
CA PHE A 235 7.86 20.85 11.59
C PHE A 235 8.73 19.61 11.53
N ASP A 236 8.19 18.55 10.96
CA ASP A 236 8.85 17.25 10.84
C ASP A 236 8.79 16.71 9.40
N LEU A 237 9.19 15.45 9.22
CA LEU A 237 9.27 14.83 7.90
C LEU A 237 8.01 14.04 7.52
N THR A 238 6.92 14.17 8.28
CA THR A 238 5.61 13.62 7.88
C THR A 238 5.04 14.44 6.71
N TYR A 239 4.30 13.80 5.83
CA TYR A 239 3.79 14.45 4.62
C TYR A 239 2.99 15.74 4.91
N PRO A 240 2.02 15.77 5.86
CA PRO A 240 1.24 16.98 6.15
C PRO A 240 2.09 18.14 6.70
N SER A 241 3.23 17.86 7.31
CA SER A 241 4.17 18.86 7.83
C SER A 241 5.16 19.32 6.77
N TYR A 242 5.78 18.35 6.08
CA TYR A 242 6.83 18.58 5.09
C TYR A 242 6.32 19.28 3.83
N SER A 243 5.28 18.76 3.21
CA SER A 243 4.84 19.23 1.88
C SER A 243 4.38 20.69 1.90
N PRO A 244 3.46 21.13 2.80
CA PRO A 244 3.07 22.52 2.84
C PRO A 244 4.20 23.47 3.23
N PHE A 245 5.12 23.05 4.10
CA PHE A 245 6.29 23.88 4.43
C PHE A 245 7.14 24.15 3.20
N MET A 246 7.39 23.12 2.37
CA MET A 246 8.16 23.25 1.14
C MET A 246 7.46 24.11 0.09
N GLN A 247 6.14 24.08 0.03
CA GLN A 247 5.31 24.83 -0.92
C GLN A 247 5.18 26.31 -0.56
N TYR A 248 5.03 26.62 0.73
CA TYR A 248 4.58 27.95 1.15
C TYR A 248 5.62 28.78 1.89
N SER A 249 6.58 28.18 2.61
CA SER A 249 7.58 28.96 3.36
C SER A 249 8.41 29.84 2.45
N SER A 250 8.49 31.15 2.69
CA SER A 250 9.39 32.06 1.97
C SER A 250 10.87 31.87 2.35
N ARG A 251 11.14 31.23 3.50
CA ARG A 251 12.48 30.98 4.04
C ARG A 251 13.19 29.85 3.28
N ARG A 252 13.94 30.25 2.23
CA ARG A 252 14.69 29.31 1.36
C ARG A 252 15.68 28.43 2.14
N ASP A 253 16.35 28.99 3.14
CA ASP A 253 17.30 28.30 4.00
C ASP A 253 16.64 27.20 4.85
N LEU A 254 15.44 27.47 5.37
CA LEU A 254 14.66 26.49 6.13
C LEU A 254 14.08 25.40 5.20
N ARG A 255 13.60 25.78 3.99
CA ARG A 255 13.21 24.78 2.98
C ARG A 255 14.37 23.85 2.62
N LYS A 256 15.58 24.42 2.40
CA LYS A 256 16.79 23.62 2.15
C LYS A 256 17.09 22.67 3.32
N THR A 257 16.99 23.16 4.54
CA THR A 257 17.24 22.36 5.76
C THR A 257 16.27 21.18 5.82
N LEU A 258 14.97 21.44 5.65
CA LEU A 258 13.93 20.41 5.69
C LEU A 258 14.05 19.42 4.53
N TYR A 259 14.33 19.91 3.31
CA TYR A 259 14.56 19.07 2.14
C TYR A 259 15.75 18.14 2.35
N MET A 260 16.90 18.69 2.78
CA MET A 260 18.10 17.87 2.99
C MET A 260 17.87 16.83 4.08
N ALA A 261 17.22 17.19 5.19
CA ALA A 261 16.85 16.25 6.22
C ALA A 261 15.97 15.11 5.68
N SER A 262 15.01 15.41 4.83
CA SER A 262 14.15 14.40 4.18
C SER A 262 14.91 13.55 3.17
N ALA A 263 15.70 14.18 2.29
CA ALA A 263 16.37 13.50 1.18
C ALA A 263 17.63 12.71 1.60
N THR A 264 18.11 12.90 2.84
CA THR A 264 19.22 12.15 3.44
C THR A 264 18.80 11.23 4.58
N LYS A 265 17.49 10.97 4.72
CA LYS A 265 16.98 10.02 5.72
C LYS A 265 17.65 8.65 5.55
N ALA A 266 18.06 8.06 6.66
CA ALA A 266 18.73 6.76 6.70
C ALA A 266 19.98 6.66 5.79
N VAL A 267 20.67 7.78 5.56
CA VAL A 267 21.98 7.84 4.89
C VAL A 267 23.06 8.09 5.94
N GLY A 268 23.73 7.04 6.37
CA GLY A 268 24.71 7.10 7.46
C GLY A 268 24.08 7.23 8.85
N GLY A 269 24.94 7.26 9.87
CA GLY A 269 24.51 7.37 11.28
C GLY A 269 23.87 6.09 11.83
N GLU A 270 23.04 6.25 12.86
CA GLU A 270 22.45 5.15 13.62
C GLU A 270 21.47 4.31 12.79
N PHE A 271 20.71 4.94 11.90
CA PHE A 271 19.64 4.32 11.12
C PHE A 271 20.04 4.06 9.65
N ASP A 272 21.34 3.86 9.38
CA ASP A 272 21.87 3.75 8.01
C ASP A 272 21.31 2.54 7.25
N ASN A 273 20.66 2.81 6.11
CA ASN A 273 20.15 1.81 5.18
C ASN A 273 21.02 1.66 3.91
N THR A 274 22.09 2.44 3.74
CA THR A 274 22.92 2.38 2.50
C THR A 274 23.56 0.99 2.31
N GLY A 275 24.03 0.37 3.40
CA GLY A 275 24.51 -1.01 3.41
C GLY A 275 23.38 -2.02 3.30
N VAL A 276 22.28 -1.80 4.02
CA VAL A 276 21.12 -2.70 4.07
C VAL A 276 20.50 -2.89 2.67
N CYS A 277 20.37 -1.83 1.85
CA CYS A 277 19.92 -1.93 0.46
C CYS A 277 20.77 -2.92 -0.33
N LYS A 278 22.12 -2.82 -0.23
CA LYS A 278 23.04 -3.71 -0.94
C LYS A 278 22.98 -5.14 -0.42
N GLU A 279 22.84 -5.34 0.90
CA GLU A 279 22.69 -6.66 1.50
C GLU A 279 21.41 -7.35 0.98
N ILE A 280 20.27 -6.65 0.97
CA ILE A 280 19.00 -7.13 0.44
C ILE A 280 19.13 -7.54 -1.02
N VAL A 281 19.66 -6.66 -1.88
CA VAL A 281 19.84 -6.95 -3.31
C VAL A 281 20.80 -8.11 -3.53
N GLY A 282 21.90 -8.18 -2.76
CA GLY A 282 22.87 -9.29 -2.84
C GLY A 282 22.25 -10.65 -2.49
N ILE A 283 21.32 -10.69 -1.53
CA ILE A 283 20.58 -11.90 -1.21
C ILE A 283 19.59 -12.24 -2.32
N ARG A 284 18.85 -11.25 -2.84
CA ARG A 284 17.90 -11.43 -3.94
C ARG A 284 18.57 -11.98 -5.22
N ILE A 285 19.78 -11.51 -5.56
CA ILE A 285 20.57 -12.07 -6.67
C ILE A 285 20.86 -13.55 -6.41
N LYS A 286 21.30 -13.91 -5.20
CA LYS A 286 21.61 -15.31 -4.86
C LYS A 286 20.36 -16.20 -4.92
N ILE A 287 19.23 -15.72 -4.42
CA ILE A 287 17.95 -16.44 -4.49
C ILE A 287 17.55 -16.66 -5.95
N ALA A 288 17.56 -15.61 -6.78
CA ALA A 288 17.23 -15.73 -8.20
C ALA A 288 18.14 -16.74 -8.92
N ASN A 289 19.46 -16.70 -8.67
CA ASN A 289 20.42 -17.62 -9.30
C ASN A 289 20.19 -19.08 -8.85
N LEU A 290 19.86 -19.33 -7.57
CA LEU A 290 19.49 -20.66 -7.09
C LEU A 290 18.25 -21.21 -7.80
N LEU A 291 17.28 -20.35 -8.11
CA LEU A 291 16.06 -20.69 -8.81
C LEU A 291 16.24 -20.77 -10.35
N GLY A 292 17.44 -20.49 -10.86
CA GLY A 292 17.76 -20.60 -12.29
C GLY A 292 17.55 -19.32 -13.11
N TYR A 293 17.27 -18.18 -12.46
CA TYR A 293 17.10 -16.89 -13.11
C TYR A 293 18.42 -16.10 -13.12
N ALA A 294 18.64 -15.33 -14.19
CA ALA A 294 19.85 -14.52 -14.32
C ALA A 294 19.83 -13.33 -13.35
N THR A 295 18.69 -12.67 -13.19
CA THR A 295 18.47 -11.53 -12.30
C THR A 295 17.27 -11.75 -11.42
N TYR A 296 17.13 -10.95 -10.33
CA TYR A 296 15.92 -10.96 -9.52
C TYR A 296 14.73 -10.40 -10.29
N ALA A 297 14.95 -9.47 -11.20
CA ALA A 297 13.88 -8.93 -12.04
C ALA A 297 13.29 -10.02 -12.96
N ASP A 298 14.10 -10.88 -13.57
CA ASP A 298 13.60 -12.02 -14.36
C ASP A 298 12.70 -12.93 -13.52
N TYR A 299 13.12 -13.23 -12.28
CA TYR A 299 12.31 -14.00 -11.33
C TYR A 299 10.99 -13.28 -10.98
N ALA A 300 11.04 -11.97 -10.71
CA ALA A 300 9.90 -11.23 -10.21
C ALA A 300 8.82 -11.01 -11.26
N VAL A 301 9.19 -10.72 -12.53
CA VAL A 301 8.21 -10.40 -13.59
C VAL A 301 7.60 -11.63 -14.25
N GLU A 302 8.16 -12.83 -14.01
CA GLU A 302 7.54 -14.06 -14.50
C GLU A 302 6.14 -14.24 -13.88
N GLY A 303 5.13 -14.39 -14.71
CA GLY A 303 3.74 -14.55 -14.26
C GLY A 303 3.02 -13.25 -13.91
N ARG A 304 3.57 -12.08 -14.33
CA ARG A 304 2.87 -10.80 -14.34
C ARG A 304 2.36 -10.48 -15.75
N MET A 305 1.41 -9.54 -15.87
CA MET A 305 0.84 -9.15 -17.17
C MET A 305 1.91 -8.69 -18.16
N VAL A 306 2.93 -7.98 -17.71
CA VAL A 306 4.04 -7.50 -18.55
C VAL A 306 4.87 -8.62 -19.18
N GLY A 307 4.98 -9.77 -18.54
CA GLY A 307 5.57 -11.02 -19.04
C GLY A 307 7.10 -11.09 -19.14
N SER A 308 7.81 -9.98 -19.27
CA SER A 308 9.28 -9.98 -19.37
C SER A 308 9.95 -8.68 -18.96
N VAL A 309 11.21 -8.74 -18.54
CA VAL A 309 12.03 -7.57 -18.19
C VAL A 309 12.25 -6.65 -19.40
N ASP A 310 12.43 -7.21 -20.60
CA ASP A 310 12.57 -6.41 -21.83
C ASP A 310 11.30 -5.61 -22.11
N HIS A 311 10.13 -6.19 -21.85
CA HIS A 311 8.85 -5.48 -21.99
C HIS A 311 8.69 -4.39 -20.93
N VAL A 312 9.11 -4.60 -19.67
CA VAL A 312 9.13 -3.52 -18.65
C VAL A 312 9.96 -2.34 -19.15
N HIS A 313 11.16 -2.60 -19.69
CA HIS A 313 12.03 -1.54 -20.19
C HIS A 313 11.49 -0.84 -21.44
N SER A 314 10.89 -1.56 -22.39
CA SER A 314 10.27 -0.93 -23.58
C SER A 314 9.07 -0.08 -23.17
N PHE A 315 8.19 -0.59 -22.32
CA PHE A 315 7.05 0.13 -21.77
C PHE A 315 7.44 1.42 -21.05
N MET A 316 8.42 1.34 -20.14
CA MET A 316 8.89 2.56 -19.45
C MET A 316 9.48 3.57 -20.42
N ARG A 317 10.15 3.12 -21.49
CA ARG A 317 10.73 4.00 -22.50
C ARG A 317 9.66 4.65 -23.38
N GLU A 318 8.61 3.92 -23.77
CA GLU A 318 7.47 4.44 -24.51
C GLU A 318 6.79 5.61 -23.79
N LEU A 319 6.73 5.54 -22.45
CA LEU A 319 6.21 6.65 -21.64
C LEU A 319 7.24 7.77 -21.43
N LEU A 320 8.52 7.42 -21.24
CA LEU A 320 9.58 8.38 -20.90
C LEU A 320 9.99 9.27 -22.07
N ASP A 321 10.11 8.70 -23.27
CA ASP A 321 10.62 9.41 -24.44
C ASP A 321 9.79 10.67 -24.79
N PRO A 322 8.44 10.64 -24.79
CA PRO A 322 7.65 11.85 -24.97
C PRO A 322 7.58 12.73 -23.71
N SER A 323 7.65 12.13 -22.51
CA SER A 323 7.47 12.86 -21.24
C SER A 323 8.69 13.68 -20.84
N LEU A 324 9.90 13.21 -21.10
CA LEU A 324 11.14 13.86 -20.63
C LEU A 324 11.38 15.25 -21.26
N PRO A 325 11.18 15.47 -22.57
CA PRO A 325 11.23 16.82 -23.15
C PRO A 325 10.16 17.73 -22.56
N ALA A 326 8.92 17.26 -22.45
CA ALA A 326 7.81 18.03 -21.88
C ALA A 326 8.07 18.42 -20.41
N ALA A 327 8.61 17.51 -19.60
CA ALA A 327 8.99 17.80 -18.21
C ALA A 327 10.07 18.88 -18.10
N ARG A 328 11.04 18.91 -19.03
CA ARG A 328 12.04 19.95 -19.09
C ARG A 328 11.45 21.31 -19.45
N GLU A 329 10.47 21.34 -20.35
CA GLU A 329 9.73 22.56 -20.68
C GLU A 329 8.91 23.07 -19.49
N GLU A 330 8.25 22.19 -18.74
CA GLU A 330 7.52 22.53 -17.52
C GLU A 330 8.45 23.14 -16.46
N VAL A 331 9.61 22.52 -16.20
CA VAL A 331 10.61 23.03 -15.24
C VAL A 331 11.18 24.37 -15.70
N ALA A 332 11.42 24.54 -17.01
CA ALA A 332 11.88 25.81 -17.57
C ALA A 332 10.84 26.93 -17.41
N ALA A 333 9.55 26.62 -17.60
CA ALA A 333 8.47 27.59 -17.38
C ALA A 333 8.38 28.05 -15.91
N VAL A 334 8.55 27.11 -14.95
CA VAL A 334 8.63 27.47 -13.53
C VAL A 334 9.84 28.33 -13.23
N LEU A 335 11.01 28.05 -13.82
CA LEU A 335 12.22 28.86 -13.65
C LEU A 335 12.03 30.27 -14.24
N GLU A 336 11.42 30.40 -15.42
CA GLU A 336 11.11 31.72 -16.01
C GLU A 336 10.22 32.55 -15.10
N TYR A 337 9.15 31.93 -14.57
CA TYR A 337 8.26 32.59 -13.63
C TYR A 337 9.01 33.00 -12.35
N ALA A 338 9.85 32.13 -11.79
CA ALA A 338 10.64 32.41 -10.61
C ALA A 338 11.57 33.61 -10.83
N LYS A 339 12.28 33.68 -11.96
CA LYS A 339 13.17 34.78 -12.32
C LYS A 339 12.41 36.11 -12.48
N ALA A 340 11.23 36.07 -13.09
CA ALA A 340 10.38 37.25 -13.20
C ALA A 340 9.89 37.78 -11.84
N ASN A 341 9.94 36.94 -10.79
CA ASN A 341 9.51 37.23 -9.43
C ASN A 341 10.68 37.30 -8.42
N GLY A 342 11.92 37.54 -8.88
CA GLY A 342 13.05 37.83 -8.01
C GLY A 342 13.97 36.68 -7.66
N PHE A 343 13.83 35.51 -8.33
CA PHE A 343 14.78 34.42 -8.18
C PHE A 343 16.04 34.69 -9.03
N GLU A 344 17.21 34.72 -8.39
CA GLU A 344 18.46 35.18 -9.02
C GLU A 344 19.34 34.06 -9.58
N ASP A 345 19.17 32.80 -9.08
CA ASP A 345 19.99 31.67 -9.51
C ASP A 345 19.67 31.25 -10.95
N SER A 346 20.63 30.59 -11.60
CA SER A 346 20.48 30.11 -12.98
C SER A 346 19.58 28.90 -13.13
N GLU A 347 19.40 28.11 -12.04
CA GLU A 347 18.61 26.88 -12.01
C GLU A 347 17.89 26.72 -10.66
N LEU A 348 16.76 26.04 -10.68
CA LEU A 348 16.00 25.68 -9.48
C LEU A 348 16.63 24.46 -8.81
N GLN A 349 16.89 24.56 -7.49
CA GLN A 349 17.17 23.39 -6.68
C GLN A 349 15.84 22.70 -6.29
N PRO A 350 15.83 21.42 -5.89
CA PRO A 350 14.60 20.76 -5.51
C PRO A 350 13.79 21.50 -4.42
N TRP A 351 14.46 22.13 -3.44
CA TRP A 351 13.81 22.96 -2.40
C TRP A 351 13.30 24.31 -2.92
N ASP A 352 13.70 24.74 -4.11
CA ASP A 352 13.17 25.91 -4.80
C ASP A 352 11.99 25.54 -5.70
N PHE A 353 12.08 24.38 -6.34
CA PHE A 353 11.07 23.93 -7.30
C PHE A 353 9.69 23.79 -6.64
N SER A 354 9.58 23.16 -5.48
CA SER A 354 8.30 23.01 -4.75
C SER A 354 7.63 24.35 -4.46
N TYR A 355 8.43 25.35 -4.03
CA TYR A 355 7.93 26.67 -3.72
C TYR A 355 7.52 27.47 -4.98
N TRP A 356 8.36 27.48 -6.00
CA TRP A 356 8.10 28.26 -7.20
C TRP A 356 7.05 27.62 -8.10
N SER A 357 6.95 26.30 -8.12
CA SER A 357 5.89 25.60 -8.82
C SER A 357 4.51 25.87 -8.20
N GLU A 358 4.41 25.93 -6.87
CA GLU A 358 3.14 26.27 -6.21
C GLU A 358 2.74 27.73 -6.50
N LYS A 359 3.68 28.67 -6.42
CA LYS A 359 3.43 30.06 -6.81
C LYS A 359 3.05 30.22 -8.28
N TYR A 360 3.66 29.46 -9.18
CA TYR A 360 3.33 29.49 -10.60
C TYR A 360 1.94 28.89 -10.85
N LYS A 361 1.59 27.82 -10.15
CA LYS A 361 0.25 27.24 -10.17
C LYS A 361 -0.79 28.25 -9.72
N ASP A 362 -0.55 28.91 -8.58
CA ASP A 362 -1.45 29.94 -8.06
C ASP A 362 -1.60 31.11 -9.05
N ALA A 363 -0.50 31.60 -9.61
CA ALA A 363 -0.52 32.68 -10.62
C ALA A 363 -1.27 32.28 -11.90
N ARG A 364 -1.15 31.03 -12.34
CA ARG A 364 -1.75 30.53 -13.58
C ARG A 364 -3.21 30.16 -13.44
N TYR A 365 -3.59 29.55 -12.31
CA TYR A 365 -4.93 29.01 -12.10
C TYR A 365 -5.68 29.76 -11.00
N ALA A 366 -5.03 30.62 -10.22
CA ALA A 366 -5.55 31.22 -8.98
C ALA A 366 -6.15 30.14 -8.06
N LEU A 367 -5.34 29.11 -7.79
CA LEU A 367 -5.74 27.91 -7.05
C LEU A 367 -4.61 27.45 -6.14
N ASN A 368 -4.91 27.30 -4.85
CA ASN A 368 -4.01 26.76 -3.84
C ASN A 368 -4.79 26.04 -2.74
N ASP A 369 -4.10 25.35 -1.82
CA ASP A 369 -4.73 24.58 -0.76
C ASP A 369 -5.51 25.46 0.23
N GLU A 370 -5.10 26.68 0.49
CA GLU A 370 -5.84 27.61 1.38
C GLU A 370 -7.26 27.88 0.88
N ILE A 371 -7.40 27.99 -0.45
CA ILE A 371 -8.69 28.24 -1.09
C ILE A 371 -9.55 26.98 -1.14
N LEU A 372 -8.94 25.80 -1.32
CA LEU A 372 -9.65 24.54 -1.54
C LEU A 372 -9.98 23.79 -0.27
N LYS A 373 -9.06 23.70 0.71
CA LYS A 373 -9.25 22.95 1.96
C LYS A 373 -10.58 23.25 2.68
N PRO A 374 -11.07 24.49 2.75
CA PRO A 374 -12.35 24.78 3.40
C PRO A 374 -13.56 24.01 2.83
N TYR A 375 -13.47 23.50 1.60
CA TYR A 375 -14.54 22.76 0.93
C TYR A 375 -14.41 21.24 1.07
N PHE A 376 -13.29 20.74 1.60
CA PHE A 376 -12.99 19.29 1.69
C PHE A 376 -12.87 18.86 3.16
N LYS A 377 -13.94 19.06 3.93
CA LYS A 377 -14.02 18.52 5.29
C LYS A 377 -14.07 17.00 5.24
N LEU A 378 -13.26 16.32 6.06
CA LEU A 378 -13.08 14.87 6.03
C LEU A 378 -14.40 14.09 6.09
N GLU A 379 -15.31 14.46 6.99
CA GLU A 379 -16.60 13.78 7.12
C GLU A 379 -17.44 13.89 5.84
N ASP A 380 -17.46 15.07 5.21
CA ASP A 380 -18.19 15.30 3.96
C ASP A 380 -17.52 14.54 2.79
N CYS A 381 -16.19 14.40 2.81
CA CYS A 381 -15.45 13.57 1.85
C CYS A 381 -15.76 12.07 2.01
N ILE A 382 -15.86 11.58 3.26
CA ILE A 382 -16.26 10.18 3.55
C ILE A 382 -17.65 9.92 2.97
N ASP A 383 -18.63 10.78 3.29
CA ASP A 383 -20.00 10.63 2.80
C ASP A 383 -20.08 10.69 1.27
N ALA A 384 -19.27 11.53 0.64
CA ALA A 384 -19.21 11.65 -0.82
C ALA A 384 -18.61 10.40 -1.48
N VAL A 385 -17.48 9.89 -0.98
CA VAL A 385 -16.81 8.70 -1.53
C VAL A 385 -17.67 7.46 -1.34
N PHE A 386 -18.31 7.30 -0.18
CA PHE A 386 -19.26 6.21 0.05
C PHE A 386 -20.51 6.37 -0.83
N GLY A 387 -21.02 7.60 -0.98
CA GLY A 387 -22.12 7.91 -1.87
C GLY A 387 -21.82 7.63 -3.35
N LEU A 388 -20.57 7.82 -3.78
CA LEU A 388 -20.12 7.42 -5.12
C LEU A 388 -20.24 5.90 -5.31
N ALA A 389 -19.73 5.12 -4.37
CA ALA A 389 -19.84 3.66 -4.44
C ALA A 389 -21.31 3.18 -4.38
N THR A 390 -22.15 3.85 -3.58
CA THR A 390 -23.59 3.58 -3.57
C THR A 390 -24.20 3.83 -4.94
N LYS A 391 -23.83 4.93 -5.59
CA LYS A 391 -24.37 5.29 -6.91
C LYS A 391 -23.88 4.37 -8.02
N LEU A 392 -22.61 3.93 -7.98
CA LEU A 392 -22.02 3.06 -9.00
C LEU A 392 -22.40 1.58 -8.80
N TYR A 393 -22.39 1.10 -7.56
CA TYR A 393 -22.43 -0.33 -7.26
C TYR A 393 -23.61 -0.74 -6.38
N GLY A 394 -24.45 0.21 -5.92
CA GLY A 394 -25.62 -0.07 -5.08
C GLY A 394 -25.30 -0.44 -3.63
N ILE A 395 -24.05 -0.35 -3.20
CA ILE A 395 -23.63 -0.73 -1.84
C ILE A 395 -23.88 0.40 -0.83
N SER A 396 -24.01 0.04 0.45
CA SER A 396 -24.24 1.00 1.55
C SER A 396 -23.28 0.74 2.71
N PHE A 397 -23.07 1.78 3.55
CA PHE A 397 -22.11 1.78 4.65
C PHE A 397 -22.82 2.18 5.94
N GLU A 398 -22.74 1.36 6.98
CA GLU A 398 -23.32 1.61 8.30
C GLU A 398 -22.24 1.62 9.38
N GLU A 399 -22.00 2.76 10.04
CA GLU A 399 -20.99 2.85 11.10
C GLU A 399 -21.35 1.93 12.29
N ARG A 400 -20.41 1.08 12.72
CA ARG A 400 -20.57 0.11 13.81
C ARG A 400 -19.79 0.55 15.03
N LYS A 401 -20.51 0.98 16.06
CA LYS A 401 -19.93 1.38 17.37
C LYS A 401 -19.83 0.25 18.38
N ASP A 402 -20.43 -0.90 18.07
CA ASP A 402 -20.42 -2.12 18.85
C ASP A 402 -19.27 -3.08 18.48
N ILE A 403 -18.48 -2.75 17.45
CA ILE A 403 -17.29 -3.48 17.05
C ILE A 403 -16.06 -2.70 17.55
N PRO A 404 -15.17 -3.31 18.36
CA PRO A 404 -13.97 -2.63 18.86
C PRO A 404 -12.97 -2.37 17.75
N VAL A 405 -12.21 -1.29 17.89
CA VAL A 405 -11.16 -0.84 16.98
C VAL A 405 -9.80 -0.82 17.68
N TYR A 406 -8.70 -0.91 16.93
CA TYR A 406 -7.35 -0.97 17.48
C TYR A 406 -6.81 0.38 17.97
N HIS A 407 -7.37 1.49 17.48
CA HIS A 407 -7.02 2.84 17.91
C HIS A 407 -8.27 3.72 17.95
N LYS A 408 -8.34 4.70 18.86
CA LYS A 408 -9.49 5.58 19.08
C LYS A 408 -9.93 6.40 17.86
N ASP A 409 -9.01 6.66 16.91
CA ASP A 409 -9.27 7.44 15.71
C ASP A 409 -9.77 6.57 14.54
N VAL A 410 -9.81 5.24 14.71
CA VAL A 410 -10.31 4.30 13.70
C VAL A 410 -11.84 4.22 13.78
N LYS A 411 -12.47 4.19 12.62
CA LYS A 411 -13.91 3.88 12.49
C LYS A 411 -14.08 2.54 11.79
N VAL A 412 -15.20 1.86 12.05
CA VAL A 412 -15.55 0.62 11.35
C VAL A 412 -16.96 0.71 10.80
N PHE A 413 -17.14 0.23 9.57
CA PHE A 413 -18.41 0.23 8.85
C PHE A 413 -18.80 -1.20 8.45
N ASP A 414 -20.08 -1.51 8.54
CA ASP A 414 -20.70 -2.68 7.91
C ASP A 414 -21.09 -2.29 6.48
N VAL A 415 -20.49 -2.95 5.51
CA VAL A 415 -20.75 -2.72 4.09
C VAL A 415 -21.77 -3.74 3.61
N LYS A 416 -22.85 -3.27 2.99
CA LYS A 416 -23.98 -4.10 2.56
C LYS A 416 -24.24 -3.92 1.07
N ASP A 417 -24.63 -4.99 0.41
CA ASP A 417 -25.13 -4.96 -0.96
C ASP A 417 -26.53 -4.33 -1.05
N ALA A 418 -27.01 -4.10 -2.25
CA ALA A 418 -28.33 -3.51 -2.53
C ALA A 418 -29.50 -4.30 -1.91
N ASP A 419 -29.36 -5.62 -1.74
CA ASP A 419 -30.33 -6.49 -1.10
C ASP A 419 -30.22 -6.55 0.43
N GLY A 420 -29.24 -5.84 1.02
CA GLY A 420 -28.95 -5.82 2.46
C GLY A 420 -27.99 -6.93 2.94
N ARG A 421 -27.46 -7.76 2.05
CA ARG A 421 -26.48 -8.79 2.37
C ARG A 421 -25.16 -8.12 2.84
N HIS A 422 -24.59 -8.65 3.92
CA HIS A 422 -23.27 -8.22 4.40
C HIS A 422 -22.18 -8.54 3.36
N LEU A 423 -21.38 -7.55 2.99
CA LEU A 423 -20.27 -7.69 2.05
C LEU A 423 -18.91 -7.66 2.75
N ALA A 424 -18.72 -6.78 3.73
CA ALA A 424 -17.44 -6.61 4.40
C ALA A 424 -17.57 -5.82 5.71
N LEU A 425 -16.59 -5.98 6.62
CA LEU A 425 -16.28 -4.94 7.60
C LEU A 425 -15.17 -4.05 7.05
N TYR A 426 -15.39 -2.74 7.12
CA TYR A 426 -14.47 -1.76 6.57
C TYR A 426 -13.93 -0.84 7.67
N TYR A 427 -12.64 -0.94 7.97
CA TYR A 427 -11.93 -0.13 8.95
C TYR A 427 -11.23 1.03 8.26
N VAL A 428 -11.36 2.24 8.81
CA VAL A 428 -10.73 3.44 8.25
C VAL A 428 -9.91 4.18 9.30
N ASP A 429 -8.64 4.42 9.01
CA ASP A 429 -7.63 4.99 9.90
C ASP A 429 -6.92 6.17 9.23
N PHE A 430 -7.44 7.38 9.39
CA PHE A 430 -7.07 8.52 8.57
C PHE A 430 -5.84 9.30 9.07
N PHE A 431 -5.53 9.31 10.37
CA PHE A 431 -4.62 10.32 10.93
C PHE A 431 -3.21 9.81 11.22
N PRO A 432 -2.16 10.64 11.00
CA PRO A 432 -0.78 10.29 11.33
C PRO A 432 -0.57 10.18 12.85
N ARG A 433 0.37 9.33 13.24
CA ARG A 433 0.90 9.18 14.60
C ARG A 433 2.30 8.56 14.54
N ALA A 434 3.10 8.74 15.60
CA ALA A 434 4.47 8.23 15.65
C ALA A 434 4.57 6.70 15.51
N SER A 435 3.50 5.97 15.89
CA SER A 435 3.37 4.53 15.78
C SER A 435 2.92 4.05 14.39
N LYS A 436 2.67 4.94 13.44
CA LYS A 436 2.15 4.63 12.11
C LYS A 436 3.19 4.90 11.02
N ARG A 437 3.36 3.96 10.09
CA ARG A 437 4.16 4.15 8.88
C ARG A 437 3.62 5.32 8.04
N SER A 438 4.49 6.05 7.39
CA SER A 438 4.11 7.10 6.44
C SER A 438 3.55 6.53 5.14
N GLY A 439 2.75 7.33 4.43
CA GLY A 439 2.07 6.96 3.19
C GLY A 439 0.60 6.62 3.43
N ALA A 440 0.00 5.96 2.45
CA ALA A 440 -1.35 5.41 2.53
C ALA A 440 -1.32 3.99 1.96
N TRP A 441 -2.21 3.13 2.43
CA TRP A 441 -2.33 1.75 1.95
C TRP A 441 -3.64 1.10 2.37
N MET A 442 -4.05 0.09 1.62
CA MET A 442 -5.14 -0.83 1.96
C MET A 442 -4.56 -2.18 2.42
N THR A 443 -5.21 -2.81 3.39
CA THR A 443 -4.91 -4.17 3.84
C THR A 443 -6.19 -4.93 4.22
N GLU A 444 -6.04 -6.22 4.49
CA GLU A 444 -7.12 -7.08 5.00
C GLU A 444 -6.71 -7.73 6.31
N PHE A 445 -7.61 -7.70 7.32
CA PHE A 445 -7.47 -8.52 8.53
C PHE A 445 -7.96 -9.95 8.28
N ARG A 446 -8.83 -10.13 7.28
CA ARG A 446 -9.35 -11.42 6.78
C ARG A 446 -9.74 -11.23 5.31
N GLY A 447 -9.30 -12.14 4.44
CA GLY A 447 -9.70 -12.20 3.05
C GLY A 447 -11.06 -12.91 2.84
N GLN A 448 -11.61 -12.77 1.62
CA GLN A 448 -12.80 -13.50 1.19
C GLN A 448 -12.48 -14.97 0.94
N SER A 449 -13.33 -15.88 1.43
CA SER A 449 -13.26 -17.29 1.07
C SER A 449 -14.58 -18.02 1.29
N ILE A 450 -14.74 -19.19 0.64
CA ILE A 450 -15.81 -20.13 0.92
C ILE A 450 -15.18 -21.45 1.37
N ARG A 451 -15.34 -21.80 2.66
CA ARG A 451 -14.76 -23.01 3.25
C ARG A 451 -15.88 -23.90 3.75
N ASN A 452 -15.90 -25.17 3.31
CA ASN A 452 -16.95 -26.12 3.68
C ASN A 452 -18.38 -25.59 3.47
N GLY A 453 -18.60 -24.79 2.43
CA GLY A 453 -19.89 -24.18 2.12
C GLY A 453 -20.28 -22.98 2.98
N VAL A 454 -19.38 -22.49 3.86
CA VAL A 454 -19.56 -21.28 4.66
C VAL A 454 -18.77 -20.16 4.03
N GLU A 455 -19.45 -19.05 3.75
CA GLU A 455 -18.82 -17.83 3.21
C GLU A 455 -18.24 -16.99 4.35
N TYR A 456 -16.95 -16.65 4.22
CA TYR A 456 -16.23 -15.74 5.11
C TYR A 456 -15.97 -14.43 4.37
N ARG A 457 -16.78 -13.41 4.67
CA ARG A 457 -16.64 -12.10 4.05
C ARG A 457 -15.43 -11.33 4.60
N PRO A 458 -14.79 -10.48 3.78
CA PRO A 458 -13.52 -9.84 4.12
C PRO A 458 -13.65 -8.77 5.22
N PHE A 459 -12.55 -8.52 5.92
CA PHE A 459 -12.33 -7.39 6.81
C PHE A 459 -11.23 -6.52 6.22
N VAL A 460 -11.65 -5.43 5.59
CA VAL A 460 -10.78 -4.52 4.84
C VAL A 460 -10.41 -3.33 5.71
N SER A 461 -9.18 -2.85 5.60
CA SER A 461 -8.72 -1.65 6.30
C SER A 461 -7.98 -0.72 5.35
N ILE A 462 -8.27 0.57 5.42
CA ILE A 462 -7.40 1.61 4.87
C ILE A 462 -6.70 2.38 5.98
N VAL A 463 -5.45 2.72 5.73
CA VAL A 463 -4.63 3.52 6.62
C VAL A 463 -4.04 4.66 5.82
N THR A 464 -4.22 5.89 6.30
CA THR A 464 -3.69 7.10 5.66
C THR A 464 -2.99 8.00 6.70
N ASN A 465 -2.43 9.11 6.24
CA ASN A 465 -1.77 10.10 7.09
C ASN A 465 -2.28 11.51 6.74
N PHE A 466 -3.59 11.73 6.83
CA PHE A 466 -4.24 12.99 6.46
C PHE A 466 -4.11 14.07 7.54
N SER A 467 -4.36 15.31 7.12
CA SER A 467 -4.34 16.49 8.00
C SER A 467 -5.29 16.32 9.19
N LYS A 468 -4.72 16.36 10.41
CA LYS A 468 -5.52 16.27 11.66
C LYS A 468 -6.39 17.50 11.86
N PRO A 469 -7.50 17.38 12.62
CA PRO A 469 -8.20 18.56 13.13
C PRO A 469 -7.27 19.36 14.05
N THR A 470 -7.47 20.69 14.07
CA THR A 470 -6.76 21.63 14.95
C THR A 470 -7.73 22.22 15.99
N GLU A 471 -7.24 23.09 16.88
CA GLU A 471 -8.12 23.81 17.81
C GLU A 471 -9.06 24.79 17.07
N SER A 472 -8.69 25.25 15.86
CA SER A 472 -9.40 26.25 15.07
C SER A 472 -10.27 25.68 13.95
N ALA A 473 -10.01 24.43 13.51
CA ALA A 473 -10.69 23.84 12.35
C ALA A 473 -10.84 22.31 12.45
N PRO A 474 -11.90 21.72 11.86
CA PRO A 474 -12.00 20.28 11.69
C PRO A 474 -10.90 19.76 10.77
N SER A 475 -10.82 18.45 10.55
CA SER A 475 -9.93 17.90 9.52
C SER A 475 -10.40 18.37 8.14
N LEU A 476 -9.54 19.14 7.49
CA LEU A 476 -9.75 19.68 6.15
C LEU A 476 -8.69 19.10 5.22
N LEU A 477 -9.13 18.35 4.21
CA LEU A 477 -8.24 17.69 3.27
C LEU A 477 -7.73 18.66 2.19
N THR A 478 -6.51 18.44 1.71
CA THR A 478 -6.11 18.96 0.41
C THR A 478 -6.82 18.18 -0.70
N HIS A 479 -6.85 18.71 -1.91
CA HIS A 479 -7.37 17.94 -3.05
C HIS A 479 -6.56 16.65 -3.29
N TYR A 480 -5.26 16.67 -3.05
CA TYR A 480 -4.40 15.49 -3.11
C TYR A 480 -4.77 14.44 -2.05
N GLU A 481 -5.06 14.85 -0.80
CA GLU A 481 -5.53 13.91 0.24
C GLU A 481 -6.90 13.31 -0.12
N LEU A 482 -7.80 14.06 -0.77
CA LEU A 482 -9.06 13.53 -1.29
C LEU A 482 -8.81 12.47 -2.38
N THR A 483 -7.97 12.74 -3.37
CA THR A 483 -7.66 11.76 -4.42
C THR A 483 -6.92 10.55 -3.87
N THR A 484 -6.04 10.70 -2.87
CA THR A 484 -5.43 9.59 -2.13
C THR A 484 -6.49 8.74 -1.41
N PHE A 485 -7.48 9.36 -0.77
CA PHE A 485 -8.58 8.61 -0.15
C PHE A 485 -9.35 7.79 -1.19
N MET A 486 -9.62 8.38 -2.36
CA MET A 486 -10.31 7.69 -3.45
C MET A 486 -9.47 6.53 -4.01
N HIS A 487 -8.15 6.68 -4.08
CA HIS A 487 -7.21 5.63 -4.43
C HIS A 487 -7.33 4.43 -3.48
N GLU A 488 -7.11 4.64 -2.18
CA GLU A 488 -7.19 3.56 -1.18
C GLU A 488 -8.59 2.95 -1.11
N PHE A 489 -9.63 3.76 -1.35
CA PHE A 489 -10.98 3.28 -1.44
C PHE A 489 -11.21 2.38 -2.67
N GLY A 490 -10.53 2.62 -3.79
CA GLY A 490 -10.55 1.75 -4.96
C GLY A 490 -9.99 0.35 -4.66
N HIS A 491 -8.85 0.26 -3.97
CA HIS A 491 -8.36 -1.00 -3.43
C HIS A 491 -9.37 -1.65 -2.47
N SER A 492 -10.00 -0.83 -1.62
CA SER A 492 -11.00 -1.33 -0.68
C SER A 492 -12.22 -1.92 -1.40
N LEU A 493 -12.67 -1.30 -2.50
CA LEU A 493 -13.74 -1.85 -3.33
C LEU A 493 -13.35 -3.20 -3.93
N HIS A 494 -12.10 -3.35 -4.37
CA HIS A 494 -11.58 -4.63 -4.88
C HIS A 494 -11.61 -5.72 -3.79
N GLY A 495 -11.18 -5.40 -2.56
CA GLY A 495 -11.28 -6.31 -1.43
C GLY A 495 -12.72 -6.61 -1.00
N MET A 496 -13.58 -5.58 -0.87
CA MET A 496 -14.95 -5.73 -0.34
C MET A 496 -15.93 -6.38 -1.32
N LEU A 497 -15.78 -6.13 -2.63
CA LEU A 497 -16.71 -6.62 -3.66
C LEU A 497 -16.30 -7.97 -4.26
N THR A 498 -15.17 -8.52 -3.86
CA THR A 498 -14.71 -9.81 -4.34
C THR A 498 -15.71 -10.92 -3.99
N GLU A 499 -15.90 -11.85 -4.91
CA GLU A 499 -16.77 -13.04 -4.77
C GLU A 499 -15.95 -14.34 -4.91
N GLY A 500 -14.62 -14.24 -4.80
CA GLY A 500 -13.69 -15.35 -4.95
C GLY A 500 -14.00 -16.49 -3.98
N ARG A 501 -13.95 -17.73 -4.49
CA ARG A 501 -14.12 -18.95 -3.69
C ARG A 501 -12.91 -19.23 -2.80
N TYR A 502 -11.73 -18.96 -3.34
CA TYR A 502 -10.43 -19.23 -2.71
C TYR A 502 -9.78 -17.92 -2.27
N GLU A 503 -9.33 -17.88 -1.01
CA GLU A 503 -8.74 -16.66 -0.42
C GLU A 503 -7.51 -16.18 -1.20
N SER A 504 -6.66 -17.12 -1.65
CA SER A 504 -5.45 -16.82 -2.41
C SER A 504 -5.69 -16.25 -3.81
N LEU A 505 -6.94 -16.31 -4.32
CA LEU A 505 -7.36 -15.72 -5.60
C LEU A 505 -8.32 -14.53 -5.43
N ALA A 506 -8.71 -14.18 -4.20
CA ALA A 506 -9.75 -13.19 -3.94
C ALA A 506 -9.19 -11.78 -3.75
N GLY A 507 -10.01 -10.77 -4.02
CA GLY A 507 -9.70 -9.36 -3.76
C GLY A 507 -8.42 -8.89 -4.44
N THR A 508 -7.54 -8.30 -3.66
CA THR A 508 -6.27 -7.75 -4.13
C THR A 508 -5.17 -8.79 -4.35
N ASN A 509 -5.46 -10.11 -4.22
CA ASN A 509 -4.53 -11.20 -4.54
C ASN A 509 -4.44 -11.43 -6.06
N VAL A 510 -4.10 -10.39 -6.79
CA VAL A 510 -3.91 -10.34 -8.26
C VAL A 510 -2.44 -10.08 -8.59
N ASP A 511 -2.09 -10.11 -9.87
CA ASP A 511 -0.74 -9.75 -10.29
C ASP A 511 -0.45 -8.27 -9.96
N HIS A 512 0.80 -7.99 -9.55
CA HIS A 512 1.21 -6.67 -9.06
C HIS A 512 0.98 -5.53 -10.06
N ASP A 513 1.06 -5.82 -11.35
CA ASP A 513 0.83 -4.84 -12.42
C ASP A 513 -0.64 -4.69 -12.81
N PHE A 514 -1.55 -5.40 -12.11
CA PHE A 514 -2.98 -5.20 -12.20
C PHE A 514 -3.61 -4.57 -10.95
N VAL A 515 -3.00 -4.76 -9.78
CA VAL A 515 -3.58 -4.41 -8.48
C VAL A 515 -3.96 -2.92 -8.36
N GLU A 516 -3.24 -2.03 -9.05
CA GLU A 516 -3.47 -0.58 -8.98
C GLU A 516 -4.59 -0.08 -9.93
N LEU A 517 -5.14 -0.93 -10.82
CA LEU A 517 -6.25 -0.52 -11.68
C LEU A 517 -7.49 -0.06 -10.89
N PRO A 518 -7.99 -0.81 -9.89
CA PRO A 518 -9.16 -0.39 -9.11
C PRO A 518 -8.93 0.86 -8.27
N SER A 519 -7.71 1.10 -7.81
CA SER A 519 -7.37 2.27 -7.01
C SER A 519 -7.27 3.53 -7.87
N GLN A 520 -6.47 3.48 -8.92
CA GLN A 520 -6.19 4.64 -9.77
C GLN A 520 -7.41 5.10 -10.58
N ILE A 521 -8.29 4.18 -11.01
CA ILE A 521 -9.50 4.58 -11.72
C ILE A 521 -10.41 5.46 -10.86
N MET A 522 -10.47 5.21 -9.54
CA MET A 522 -11.31 5.99 -8.62
C MET A 522 -10.85 7.44 -8.47
N GLU A 523 -9.57 7.72 -8.61
CA GLU A 523 -9.02 9.09 -8.52
C GLU A 523 -9.65 10.05 -9.53
N ASN A 524 -10.05 9.54 -10.70
CA ASN A 524 -10.60 10.35 -11.78
C ASN A 524 -11.84 11.14 -11.38
N TRP A 525 -12.72 10.55 -10.54
CA TRP A 525 -13.91 11.28 -10.05
C TRP A 525 -13.54 12.51 -9.22
N GLY A 526 -12.35 12.55 -8.60
CA GLY A 526 -11.84 13.71 -7.88
C GLY A 526 -11.63 14.97 -8.75
N TYR A 527 -11.72 14.83 -10.07
CA TYR A 527 -11.64 15.92 -11.04
C TYR A 527 -12.98 16.14 -11.78
N GLU A 528 -14.04 15.40 -11.45
CA GLU A 528 -15.33 15.51 -12.12
C GLU A 528 -16.29 16.44 -11.38
N LYS A 529 -16.77 17.45 -12.09
CA LYS A 529 -17.68 18.47 -11.52
C LYS A 529 -18.95 17.87 -10.92
N GLU A 530 -19.50 16.85 -11.59
CA GLU A 530 -20.71 16.16 -11.17
C GLU A 530 -20.50 15.36 -9.86
N PHE A 531 -19.24 15.03 -9.53
CA PHE A 531 -18.90 14.41 -8.24
C PHE A 531 -18.60 15.47 -7.18
N LEU A 532 -17.79 16.48 -7.49
CA LEU A 532 -17.32 17.47 -6.52
C LEU A 532 -18.44 18.39 -6.02
N LYS A 533 -19.24 18.92 -6.94
CA LYS A 533 -20.24 19.96 -6.63
C LYS A 533 -21.29 19.58 -5.57
N PRO A 534 -21.81 18.34 -5.54
CA PRO A 534 -22.84 17.96 -4.55
C PRO A 534 -22.38 17.99 -3.10
N PHE A 535 -21.10 17.70 -2.81
CA PHE A 535 -20.62 17.55 -1.43
C PHE A 535 -19.65 18.65 -0.98
N ALA A 536 -18.85 19.23 -1.91
CA ALA A 536 -17.84 20.22 -1.55
C ALA A 536 -18.49 21.52 -1.07
N LYS A 537 -18.61 21.68 0.25
CA LYS A 537 -19.20 22.83 0.92
C LYS A 537 -18.24 23.42 1.91
N HIS A 538 -18.18 24.74 1.96
CA HIS A 538 -17.35 25.45 2.92
C HIS A 538 -17.75 25.08 4.35
N TYR A 539 -16.81 24.61 5.16
CA TYR A 539 -17.06 24.01 6.49
C TYR A 539 -17.69 24.97 7.51
N GLU A 540 -17.49 26.30 7.35
CA GLU A 540 -18.08 27.32 8.23
C GLU A 540 -19.40 27.86 7.69
N THR A 541 -19.46 28.19 6.38
CA THR A 541 -20.60 28.89 5.80
C THR A 541 -21.65 27.95 5.20
N GLY A 542 -21.26 26.71 4.87
CA GLY A 542 -22.11 25.75 4.15
C GLY A 542 -22.32 26.09 2.67
N GLU A 543 -21.66 27.12 2.16
CA GLU A 543 -21.73 27.49 0.75
C GLU A 543 -21.07 26.41 -0.14
N VAL A 544 -21.76 26.05 -1.21
CA VAL A 544 -21.26 25.10 -2.21
C VAL A 544 -20.03 25.69 -2.92
N ILE A 545 -19.05 24.87 -3.19
CA ILE A 545 -17.87 25.26 -3.96
C ILE A 545 -18.28 25.94 -5.27
N PRO A 546 -17.75 27.14 -5.59
CA PRO A 546 -18.04 27.83 -6.85
C PRO A 546 -17.64 26.99 -8.07
N ASP A 547 -18.46 27.03 -9.12
CA ASP A 547 -18.14 26.35 -10.38
C ASP A 547 -16.77 26.75 -10.94
N GLU A 548 -16.39 28.01 -10.78
CA GLU A 548 -15.09 28.54 -11.20
C GLU A 548 -13.91 27.86 -10.48
N LEU A 549 -14.08 27.47 -9.21
CA LEU A 549 -13.03 26.75 -8.49
C LEU A 549 -12.93 25.31 -8.99
N ILE A 550 -14.04 24.64 -9.29
CA ILE A 550 -14.04 23.31 -9.90
C ILE A 550 -13.40 23.35 -11.29
N ASP A 551 -13.78 24.34 -12.11
CA ASP A 551 -13.18 24.50 -13.44
C ASP A 551 -11.65 24.72 -13.36
N LYS A 552 -11.16 25.39 -12.31
CA LYS A 552 -9.73 25.54 -12.04
C LYS A 552 -9.07 24.23 -11.57
N ILE A 553 -9.74 23.43 -10.74
CA ILE A 553 -9.25 22.09 -10.36
C ILE A 553 -9.05 21.26 -11.62
N VAL A 554 -10.06 21.20 -12.50
CA VAL A 554 -9.99 20.46 -13.76
C VAL A 554 -8.89 21.00 -14.67
N ALA A 555 -8.79 22.33 -14.83
CA ALA A 555 -7.75 22.97 -15.65
C ALA A 555 -6.34 22.72 -15.12
N SER A 556 -6.19 22.53 -13.80
CA SER A 556 -4.90 22.26 -13.16
C SER A 556 -4.53 20.78 -13.11
N GLN A 557 -5.42 19.87 -13.54
CA GLN A 557 -5.20 18.41 -13.48
C GLN A 557 -3.87 18.00 -14.13
N ASN A 558 -3.56 18.58 -15.27
CA ASN A 558 -2.34 18.30 -16.01
C ASN A 558 -1.19 19.27 -15.69
N TYR A 559 -1.28 20.03 -14.58
CA TYR A 559 -0.20 20.88 -14.14
C TYR A 559 1.01 20.06 -13.71
N LEU A 560 2.15 20.25 -14.36
CA LEU A 560 3.38 19.48 -14.16
C LEU A 560 3.20 17.96 -14.40
N ALA A 561 2.25 17.56 -15.24
CA ALA A 561 1.96 16.16 -15.48
C ALA A 561 3.17 15.41 -16.07
N ALA A 562 3.90 16.04 -16.99
CA ALA A 562 5.11 15.42 -17.57
C ALA A 562 6.25 15.32 -16.54
N TYR A 563 6.44 16.33 -15.68
CA TYR A 563 7.41 16.26 -14.58
C TYR A 563 7.08 15.12 -13.60
N LEU A 564 5.82 15.00 -13.20
CA LEU A 564 5.36 13.95 -12.29
C LEU A 564 5.47 12.56 -12.96
N GLN A 565 5.14 12.44 -14.23
CA GLN A 565 5.32 11.23 -15.02
C GLN A 565 6.78 10.78 -15.04
N VAL A 566 7.71 11.68 -15.36
CA VAL A 566 9.16 11.38 -15.35
C VAL A 566 9.61 10.98 -13.94
N ARG A 567 9.09 11.62 -12.90
CA ARG A 567 9.42 11.30 -11.51
C ARG A 567 9.01 9.86 -11.14
N GLN A 568 7.82 9.43 -11.55
CA GLN A 568 7.35 8.05 -11.31
C GLN A 568 8.16 7.03 -12.14
N LEU A 569 8.46 7.35 -13.38
CA LEU A 569 9.31 6.51 -14.22
C LEU A 569 10.74 6.40 -13.66
N GLN A 570 11.28 7.46 -13.04
CA GLN A 570 12.56 7.38 -12.33
C GLN A 570 12.53 6.36 -11.18
N PHE A 571 11.43 6.28 -10.43
CA PHE A 571 11.29 5.26 -9.39
C PHE A 571 11.29 3.84 -9.97
N GLY A 572 10.58 3.61 -11.08
CA GLY A 572 10.62 2.34 -11.81
C GLY A 572 12.01 2.00 -12.35
N LEU A 573 12.72 3.00 -12.92
CA LEU A 573 14.09 2.82 -13.38
C LEU A 573 15.06 2.51 -12.24
N LEU A 574 14.87 3.13 -11.07
CA LEU A 574 15.68 2.84 -9.88
C LEU A 574 15.44 1.42 -9.38
N ASP A 575 14.19 1.00 -9.32
CA ASP A 575 13.82 -0.36 -8.95
C ASP A 575 14.46 -1.40 -9.88
N MET A 576 14.28 -1.24 -11.20
CA MET A 576 14.92 -2.12 -12.19
C MET A 576 16.44 -2.02 -12.13
N GLY A 577 17.00 -0.85 -11.87
CA GLY A 577 18.44 -0.66 -11.68
C GLY A 577 19.00 -1.47 -10.52
N TRP A 578 18.26 -1.64 -9.43
CA TRP A 578 18.63 -2.47 -8.30
C TRP A 578 18.39 -3.97 -8.53
N HIS A 579 17.41 -4.36 -9.33
CA HIS A 579 16.96 -5.75 -9.41
C HIS A 579 17.28 -6.45 -10.75
N ASN A 580 17.59 -5.69 -11.81
CA ASN A 580 18.02 -6.24 -13.10
C ASN A 580 19.54 -6.24 -13.24
N ILE A 581 20.24 -6.71 -12.20
CA ILE A 581 21.71 -6.84 -12.15
C ILE A 581 22.11 -8.24 -11.69
N THR A 582 23.27 -8.68 -12.17
CA THR A 582 23.86 -10.00 -11.84
C THR A 582 24.92 -9.92 -10.75
N ALA A 583 25.37 -8.71 -10.40
CA ALA A 583 26.37 -8.45 -9.35
C ALA A 583 26.12 -7.09 -8.71
N LEU A 584 26.47 -6.96 -7.42
CA LEU A 584 26.31 -5.69 -6.69
C LEU A 584 27.23 -4.60 -7.28
N PRO A 585 26.73 -3.35 -7.37
CA PRO A 585 27.56 -2.20 -7.74
C PRO A 585 28.68 -1.99 -6.71
N ALA A 586 29.86 -1.55 -7.16
CA ALA A 586 30.96 -1.19 -6.28
C ALA A 586 30.63 0.08 -5.47
N GLU A 587 29.91 0.99 -6.09
CA GLU A 587 29.53 2.29 -5.57
C GLU A 587 28.64 2.18 -4.33
N ARG A 588 28.66 3.20 -3.51
CA ARG A 588 27.70 3.38 -2.40
C ARG A 588 26.29 3.65 -2.98
N ALA A 589 25.23 3.31 -2.25
CA ALA A 589 23.85 3.36 -2.74
C ALA A 589 23.44 4.73 -3.32
N ASP A 590 23.82 5.84 -2.69
CA ASP A 590 23.51 7.19 -3.17
C ASP A 590 24.25 7.56 -4.47
N VAL A 591 25.48 7.07 -4.65
CA VAL A 591 26.25 7.26 -5.87
C VAL A 591 25.66 6.41 -7.01
N TYR A 592 25.37 5.14 -6.73
CA TYR A 592 24.74 4.23 -7.70
C TYR A 592 23.38 4.75 -8.18
N GLU A 593 22.51 5.19 -7.24
CA GLU A 593 21.24 5.82 -7.57
C GLU A 593 21.42 7.06 -8.44
N SER A 594 22.44 7.87 -8.16
CA SER A 594 22.73 9.08 -8.95
C SER A 594 23.12 8.75 -10.39
N MET A 595 23.80 7.62 -10.62
CA MET A 595 24.12 7.13 -11.96
C MET A 595 22.85 6.70 -12.72
N ILE A 596 21.92 6.04 -12.04
CA ILE A 596 20.66 5.60 -12.65
C ILE A 596 19.79 6.80 -13.04
N TYR A 597 19.71 7.81 -12.18
CA TYR A 597 18.87 9.00 -12.43
C TYR A 597 19.46 9.99 -13.43
N ALA A 598 20.80 10.01 -13.61
CA ALA A 598 21.48 11.03 -14.42
C ALA A 598 20.88 11.26 -15.82
N PRO A 599 20.48 10.24 -16.62
CA PRO A 599 19.89 10.46 -17.93
C PRO A 599 18.51 11.15 -17.91
N THR A 600 17.78 11.03 -16.82
CA THR A 600 16.38 11.47 -16.69
C THR A 600 16.17 12.63 -15.73
N ASN A 601 17.24 13.16 -15.13
CA ASN A 601 17.14 14.31 -14.24
C ASN A 601 16.62 15.54 -14.97
N VAL A 602 15.60 16.15 -14.38
CA VAL A 602 15.02 17.44 -14.81
C VAL A 602 15.32 18.56 -13.81
N LEU A 603 15.78 18.20 -12.60
CA LEU A 603 16.29 19.07 -11.56
C LEU A 603 17.66 18.58 -11.09
N PRO A 604 18.53 19.45 -10.53
CA PRO A 604 19.77 19.00 -9.89
C PRO A 604 19.52 17.97 -8.79
N LYS A 605 20.39 16.97 -8.69
CA LYS A 605 20.39 16.03 -7.56
C LYS A 605 21.45 16.44 -6.55
N PRO A 606 21.06 16.97 -5.37
CA PRO A 606 22.03 17.39 -4.35
C PRO A 606 22.87 16.20 -3.86
N ALA A 607 24.16 16.46 -3.60
CA ALA A 607 25.07 15.43 -3.13
C ALA A 607 24.62 14.84 -1.79
N GLY A 608 24.77 13.51 -1.62
CA GLY A 608 24.42 12.78 -0.42
C GLY A 608 22.93 12.43 -0.30
N THR A 609 22.06 12.92 -1.20
CA THR A 609 20.65 12.53 -1.20
C THR A 609 20.48 11.12 -1.75
N CYS A 610 19.57 10.32 -1.17
CA CYS A 610 19.37 8.95 -1.54
C CYS A 610 17.90 8.54 -1.32
N GLN A 611 17.16 8.29 -2.38
CA GLN A 611 15.81 7.76 -2.34
C GLN A 611 15.80 6.31 -1.87
N SER A 612 16.78 5.51 -2.29
CA SER A 612 16.88 4.08 -2.01
C SER A 612 16.81 3.76 -0.52
N THR A 613 17.41 4.61 0.35
CA THR A 613 17.47 4.35 1.80
C THR A 613 16.15 4.42 2.54
N THR A 614 15.11 4.96 1.90
CA THR A 614 13.74 5.04 2.44
C THR A 614 12.70 4.51 1.45
N PHE A 615 13.13 3.86 0.37
CA PHE A 615 12.24 3.33 -0.65
C PHE A 615 11.66 1.98 -0.20
N SER A 616 10.77 2.01 0.78
CA SER A 616 10.17 0.82 1.40
C SER A 616 9.42 -0.05 0.40
N HIS A 617 8.77 0.51 -0.64
CA HIS A 617 8.09 -0.26 -1.69
C HIS A 617 8.96 -1.41 -2.21
N ILE A 618 10.22 -1.12 -2.57
CA ILE A 618 11.09 -2.11 -3.19
C ILE A 618 12.02 -2.83 -2.22
N PHE A 619 12.23 -2.31 -0.99
CA PHE A 619 13.16 -2.91 -0.03
C PHE A 619 12.48 -3.61 1.15
N SER A 620 11.20 -3.32 1.43
CA SER A 620 10.44 -3.96 2.52
C SER A 620 8.93 -4.11 2.24
N GLY A 621 8.44 -3.61 1.10
CA GLY A 621 7.02 -3.53 0.78
C GLY A 621 6.52 -4.47 -0.32
N GLY A 622 7.35 -5.41 -0.82
CA GLY A 622 6.90 -6.40 -1.81
C GLY A 622 6.94 -5.96 -3.29
N TYR A 623 7.26 -4.70 -3.60
CA TYR A 623 7.33 -4.15 -4.96
C TYR A 623 8.70 -4.30 -5.64
N ALA A 624 9.58 -5.18 -5.18
CA ALA A 624 10.89 -5.41 -5.79
C ALA A 624 10.75 -5.87 -7.25
N ALA A 625 11.43 -5.19 -8.17
CA ALA A 625 11.27 -5.32 -9.61
C ALA A 625 9.80 -5.19 -10.06
N GLY A 626 9.02 -4.36 -9.37
CA GLY A 626 7.58 -4.23 -9.56
C GLY A 626 7.06 -2.80 -9.52
N TYR A 627 7.90 -1.79 -9.29
CA TYR A 627 7.41 -0.41 -9.18
C TYR A 627 6.84 0.14 -10.50
N TYR A 628 7.24 -0.40 -11.65
CA TYR A 628 6.66 -0.07 -12.96
C TYR A 628 5.13 -0.29 -12.99
N SER A 629 4.61 -1.15 -12.13
CA SER A 629 3.19 -1.52 -12.02
C SER A 629 2.27 -0.32 -11.88
N TYR A 630 2.71 0.74 -11.16
CA TYR A 630 1.93 1.97 -11.02
C TYR A 630 1.66 2.63 -12.38
N LYS A 631 2.68 2.70 -13.24
CA LYS A 631 2.51 3.28 -14.58
C LYS A 631 1.82 2.33 -15.56
N TRP A 632 2.01 1.04 -15.38
CA TRP A 632 1.29 0.02 -16.13
C TRP A 632 -0.21 0.13 -15.84
N ALA A 633 -0.59 0.17 -14.57
CA ALA A 633 -1.99 0.30 -14.16
C ALA A 633 -2.62 1.65 -14.52
N GLU A 634 -1.83 2.76 -14.54
CA GLU A 634 -2.32 4.04 -15.05
C GLU A 634 -2.69 3.98 -16.54
N VAL A 635 -2.00 3.17 -17.35
CA VAL A 635 -2.41 2.91 -18.75
C VAL A 635 -3.73 2.16 -18.77
N LEU A 636 -3.87 1.11 -17.94
CA LEU A 636 -5.13 0.36 -17.81
C LEU A 636 -6.28 1.27 -17.40
N GLU A 637 -6.09 2.11 -16.36
CA GLU A 637 -7.15 2.96 -15.81
C GLU A 637 -7.55 4.09 -16.76
N ALA A 638 -6.58 4.72 -17.44
CA ALA A 638 -6.87 5.79 -18.40
C ALA A 638 -7.78 5.31 -19.53
N ASP A 639 -7.50 4.12 -20.07
CA ASP A 639 -8.34 3.49 -21.05
C ASP A 639 -9.68 3.02 -20.46
N ALA A 640 -9.69 2.42 -19.27
CA ALA A 640 -10.92 1.99 -18.58
C ALA A 640 -11.85 3.17 -18.27
N PHE A 641 -11.30 4.28 -17.74
CA PHE A 641 -12.09 5.46 -17.41
C PHE A 641 -12.63 6.18 -18.67
N SER A 642 -11.95 6.07 -19.81
CA SER A 642 -12.45 6.63 -21.07
C SER A 642 -13.84 6.07 -21.44
N LEU A 643 -14.14 4.81 -21.09
CA LEU A 643 -15.46 4.22 -21.27
C LEU A 643 -16.53 4.89 -20.38
N PHE A 644 -16.18 5.23 -19.13
CA PHE A 644 -17.06 6.01 -18.26
C PHE A 644 -17.29 7.43 -18.80
N LYS A 645 -16.26 8.06 -19.34
CA LYS A 645 -16.40 9.39 -19.97
C LYS A 645 -17.33 9.32 -21.19
N GLU A 646 -17.22 8.28 -22.01
CA GLU A 646 -18.05 8.10 -23.21
C GLU A 646 -19.52 7.82 -22.87
N LYS A 647 -19.78 6.96 -21.89
CA LYS A 647 -21.14 6.50 -21.54
C LYS A 647 -21.81 7.30 -20.41
N GLY A 648 -21.05 8.15 -19.73
CA GLY A 648 -21.43 8.91 -18.53
C GLY A 648 -20.76 8.36 -17.28
N ILE A 649 -20.13 9.26 -16.50
CA ILE A 649 -19.29 8.88 -15.35
C ILE A 649 -20.05 8.17 -14.19
N PHE A 650 -21.36 8.16 -14.22
CA PHE A 650 -22.24 7.43 -13.31
C PHE A 650 -23.08 6.37 -14.02
N ASN A 651 -22.65 5.93 -15.19
CA ASN A 651 -23.36 4.89 -15.92
C ASN A 651 -23.29 3.56 -15.16
N THR A 652 -24.44 3.07 -14.71
CA THR A 652 -24.54 1.88 -13.87
C THR A 652 -24.27 0.59 -14.63
N GLU A 653 -24.50 0.56 -15.96
CA GLU A 653 -24.18 -0.62 -16.78
C GLU A 653 -22.66 -0.80 -16.91
N VAL A 654 -21.92 0.31 -17.09
CA VAL A 654 -20.45 0.29 -17.12
C VAL A 654 -19.90 -0.07 -15.75
N ALA A 655 -20.47 0.51 -14.67
CA ALA A 655 -20.06 0.21 -13.30
C ALA A 655 -20.32 -1.25 -12.91
N GLU A 656 -21.48 -1.81 -13.31
CA GLU A 656 -21.80 -3.22 -13.09
C GLU A 656 -20.86 -4.14 -13.87
N SER A 657 -20.52 -3.79 -15.12
CA SER A 657 -19.52 -4.53 -15.89
C SER A 657 -18.15 -4.48 -15.23
N PHE A 658 -17.72 -3.32 -14.72
CA PHE A 658 -16.46 -3.19 -13.99
C PHE A 658 -16.47 -3.98 -12.66
N ARG A 659 -17.58 -3.93 -11.91
CA ARG A 659 -17.76 -4.76 -10.71
C ARG A 659 -17.65 -6.23 -11.05
N LYS A 660 -18.36 -6.70 -12.08
CA LYS A 660 -18.45 -8.10 -12.45
C LYS A 660 -17.14 -8.67 -13.03
N GLU A 661 -16.48 -7.93 -13.94
CA GLU A 661 -15.31 -8.44 -14.66
C GLU A 661 -13.99 -8.15 -13.96
N ILE A 662 -13.94 -7.11 -13.09
CA ILE A 662 -12.72 -6.69 -12.39
C ILE A 662 -12.86 -6.87 -10.87
N LEU A 663 -13.74 -6.11 -10.20
CA LEU A 663 -13.74 -6.01 -8.73
C LEU A 663 -14.15 -7.31 -8.02
N SER A 664 -15.05 -8.11 -8.63
CA SER A 664 -15.52 -9.35 -8.02
C SER A 664 -14.61 -10.55 -8.28
N ARG A 665 -13.67 -10.44 -9.22
CA ARG A 665 -12.97 -11.59 -9.79
C ARG A 665 -11.65 -11.93 -9.09
N GLY A 666 -10.96 -10.94 -8.53
CA GLY A 666 -9.59 -11.16 -8.07
C GLY A 666 -8.75 -11.80 -9.18
N SER A 667 -8.03 -12.86 -8.87
CA SER A 667 -7.20 -13.63 -9.81
C SER A 667 -7.86 -14.94 -10.28
N SER A 668 -9.18 -14.97 -10.34
CA SER A 668 -9.95 -16.17 -10.77
C SER A 668 -9.76 -16.53 -12.25
N ASP A 669 -9.22 -15.60 -13.03
CA ASP A 669 -8.75 -15.81 -14.40
C ASP A 669 -7.46 -15.01 -14.63
N ASP A 670 -6.89 -15.11 -15.83
CA ASP A 670 -5.78 -14.25 -16.24
C ASP A 670 -6.25 -12.79 -16.30
N GLU A 671 -5.54 -11.90 -15.64
CA GLU A 671 -5.92 -10.49 -15.45
C GLU A 671 -6.06 -9.75 -16.79
N ALA A 672 -5.27 -10.11 -17.81
CA ALA A 672 -5.41 -9.58 -19.16
C ALA A 672 -6.71 -10.05 -19.84
N VAL A 673 -7.20 -11.25 -19.50
CA VAL A 673 -8.52 -11.73 -19.98
C VAL A 673 -9.63 -10.97 -19.30
N LEU A 674 -9.56 -10.77 -17.99
CA LEU A 674 -10.54 -9.98 -17.21
C LEU A 674 -10.64 -8.56 -17.74
N TYR A 675 -9.50 -7.92 -18.01
CA TYR A 675 -9.48 -6.59 -18.60
C TYR A 675 -10.13 -6.53 -19.98
N ARG A 676 -9.81 -7.48 -20.88
CA ARG A 676 -10.45 -7.56 -22.21
C ARG A 676 -11.94 -7.84 -22.14
N ASN A 677 -12.41 -8.60 -21.15
CA ASN A 677 -13.84 -8.84 -20.94
C ASN A 677 -14.58 -7.54 -20.60
N PHE A 678 -13.96 -6.67 -19.79
CA PHE A 678 -14.52 -5.36 -19.48
C PHE A 678 -14.38 -4.38 -20.63
N ARG A 679 -13.17 -4.25 -21.21
CA ARG A 679 -12.86 -3.15 -22.14
C ARG A 679 -13.05 -3.49 -23.62
N GLY A 680 -12.96 -4.77 -23.96
CA GLY A 680 -13.08 -5.28 -25.35
C GLY A 680 -11.77 -5.31 -26.14
N HIS A 681 -10.67 -4.80 -25.60
CA HIS A 681 -9.33 -4.77 -26.21
C HIS A 681 -8.22 -4.65 -25.18
N ASP A 682 -6.97 -4.79 -25.61
CA ASP A 682 -5.79 -4.56 -24.75
C ASP A 682 -5.54 -3.05 -24.55
N PRO A 683 -5.00 -2.64 -23.39
CA PRO A 683 -4.70 -1.24 -23.09
C PRO A 683 -3.60 -0.69 -23.99
N GLN A 684 -3.62 0.64 -24.23
CA GLN A 684 -2.64 1.33 -25.08
C GLN A 684 -1.98 2.47 -24.28
N PRO A 685 -0.65 2.62 -24.28
CA PRO A 685 0.07 3.68 -23.58
C PRO A 685 -0.36 5.10 -24.01
N GLU A 686 -0.81 5.26 -25.24
CA GLU A 686 -1.29 6.53 -25.78
C GLU A 686 -2.46 7.09 -24.96
N ALA A 687 -3.36 6.26 -24.45
CA ALA A 687 -4.49 6.70 -23.64
C ALA A 687 -4.04 7.50 -22.40
N LEU A 688 -2.98 7.06 -21.75
CA LEU A 688 -2.39 7.78 -20.62
C LEU A 688 -1.70 9.08 -21.07
N LEU A 689 -0.90 9.03 -22.13
CA LEU A 689 -0.18 10.20 -22.63
C LEU A 689 -1.12 11.31 -23.13
N GLU A 690 -2.24 10.93 -23.75
CA GLU A 690 -3.32 11.85 -24.13
C GLU A 690 -4.03 12.44 -22.91
N LYS A 691 -4.39 11.60 -21.94
CA LYS A 691 -5.00 12.02 -20.65
C LYS A 691 -4.14 13.07 -19.93
N LEU A 692 -2.83 12.86 -19.90
CA LEU A 692 -1.85 13.77 -19.28
C LEU A 692 -1.52 15.01 -20.14
N GLY A 693 -2.05 15.09 -21.37
CA GLY A 693 -1.78 16.19 -22.29
C GLY A 693 -0.33 16.23 -22.79
N ILE A 694 0.40 15.14 -22.69
CA ILE A 694 1.80 15.02 -23.15
C ILE A 694 1.84 14.85 -24.67
N ILE A 695 0.86 14.14 -25.24
CA ILE A 695 0.62 14.07 -26.67
C ILE A 695 -0.79 14.60 -27.01
N PRO A 696 -1.01 15.12 -28.23
CA PRO A 696 -2.34 15.53 -28.66
C PRO A 696 -3.32 14.36 -28.70
N SER A 697 -4.55 14.56 -28.23
CA SER A 697 -5.60 13.56 -28.39
C SER A 697 -5.87 13.24 -29.85
N ALA A 698 -5.95 11.97 -30.20
CA ALA A 698 -6.41 11.54 -31.51
C ALA A 698 -7.85 12.05 -31.72
N LYS A 699 -8.07 12.88 -32.76
CA LYS A 699 -9.39 13.44 -33.08
C LYS A 699 -10.30 12.41 -33.70
#